data_3ad96adbfc20a5d3330b71242d5b262d
#
_entry.id   3ad96adbfc20a5d3330b71242d5b262d
#
_cell.length_a   1.000
_cell.length_b   1.000
_cell.length_c   1.000
_cell.angle_alpha   90.00
_cell.angle_beta   90.00
_cell.angle_gamma   90.00
#
_symmetry.space_group_name_H-M   'P 1'
#
loop_
_entity.id
_entity.type
_entity.pdbx_description
1 polymer ?
#
loop_
_entity_poly.entity_id
_entity_poly.type
_entity_poly.pdbx_seq_one_letter_code
_entity_poly.pdbx_strand_id
1 'polypeptide(L)'
;MTEIKKPDVQSYHPNMGSDPLKLEKGWCHFSHEGIKDFLDYITAFEKQPDGVSFEVRTFRGAKALVNITFVSETAFRFQMFPHMAEPRLLNQVFDFSPAGAPVVKEEELFITAKTARLKLCFRKCPWEMTVELDGETLTREQIKDHNVDQKYKAVPVGFTVGDDGTVINAFETMYMYADEAFYGFGEKFNSFNKRGKFVTVWQRDAQSTNSDISYKGMPYFMSSAGYSVLMNTFTRTHFNMGATSGVSYTMETEDPYLDYYMFCNRDPKGLIRDYTALSGRSAMIPKWAFGFWMSRMSYMCRAELEEIVEKMADFGMSVDVIHIDAWQPNFEDSFVPSGVEELLSFDERRFPDPQGMIDSLKEKGIKLSLWMFPYVQAIDPEGRISNQFRTMSDRGWLVKGPDGKPRVFSPGEGDVDAWKVAALDFTNPGLVDYMKSRIKRLMRMGVGVMKTDFSEELPEDSVFFDGTTGLESHNKYPLLYAKTIYEASREAKEEMGEKALLWGRSGYAGSQNYPANWAGDSSASKNNLHSLLTGGLNIGLSGVSFWGFDIGGFYNCDYSGQRVIPEDEEYIRSVQMGLMSPLSRSHGQSTPREPWVYSETAQKAFLKINKLRYRMLPYLYSTGWETVREGIPMMRSMLLEYPDDPNTRNISTQYMLGGSLLVAPVFDQPKHHVYLPEGSWIDLETGARIDGNRWITYPKQIDVIPLFLRENSMIPMLKEAPLHIEDKNFEDLELVVNIKDHMEQAYCDDGVEGIFRADLRDSILNLTVQDIPVSRFRIYAAGVVEQVFINDTAAAFTTDGSFLTV
;
A
#
# COMPACT_ATOMS: atom_id res chain seq x y z
N MET A 1 36.56 0.96 22.67
CA MET A 1 35.35 1.38 23.42
C MET A 1 35.75 2.19 24.63
N THR A 2 35.08 3.32 24.87
CA THR A 2 35.25 4.11 26.10
C THR A 2 34.46 3.45 27.21
N GLU A 3 35.13 3.00 28.29
CA GLU A 3 34.51 2.33 29.42
C GLU A 3 33.78 3.34 30.32
N ILE A 4 32.56 3.04 30.74
CA ILE A 4 31.70 3.86 31.59
C ILE A 4 31.53 3.13 32.92
N LYS A 5 31.85 3.81 34.05
CA LYS A 5 31.50 3.30 35.36
C LYS A 5 30.00 3.47 35.61
N LYS A 6 29.33 2.46 36.16
CA LYS A 6 27.95 2.55 36.59
C LYS A 6 27.80 3.80 37.49
N PRO A 7 26.92 4.74 37.13
CA PRO A 7 26.64 5.89 37.98
C PRO A 7 26.11 5.43 39.35
N ASP A 8 26.45 6.13 40.40
CA ASP A 8 25.95 5.84 41.74
C ASP A 8 24.49 6.27 41.94
N VAL A 9 23.71 6.09 40.91
CA VAL A 9 22.27 6.38 40.88
C VAL A 9 21.59 5.06 41.19
N GLN A 10 20.77 5.04 42.24
CA GLN A 10 19.89 3.89 42.51
C GLN A 10 19.10 3.61 41.24
N SER A 11 19.31 2.41 40.71
CA SER A 11 18.55 1.99 39.51
C SER A 11 17.08 2.11 39.82
N TYR A 12 16.38 2.78 38.91
CA TYR A 12 14.94 3.03 39.03
C TYR A 12 14.14 1.75 38.75
N HIS A 13 14.52 0.66 39.41
CA HIS A 13 13.73 -0.55 39.33
C HIS A 13 12.57 -0.44 40.29
N PRO A 14 11.33 -0.70 39.84
CA PRO A 14 10.21 -0.76 40.76
C PRO A 14 10.54 -1.78 41.85
N ASN A 15 10.16 -1.45 43.10
CA ASN A 15 10.16 -2.39 44.18
C ASN A 15 9.09 -3.45 43.86
N MET A 16 9.52 -4.51 43.20
CA MET A 16 8.63 -5.49 42.60
C MET A 16 8.68 -6.71 43.49
N GLY A 17 7.76 -6.79 44.40
CA GLY A 17 7.66 -7.85 45.42
C GLY A 17 7.37 -9.27 44.91
N SER A 18 7.31 -9.44 43.59
CA SER A 18 7.25 -10.71 42.86
C SER A 18 8.10 -10.57 41.62
N ASP A 19 8.54 -11.66 40.95
CA ASP A 19 9.31 -11.59 39.72
C ASP A 19 8.58 -10.69 38.73
N PRO A 20 9.13 -9.50 38.44
CA PRO A 20 8.43 -8.48 37.67
C PRO A 20 8.20 -8.85 36.23
N LEU A 21 8.82 -9.91 35.79
CA LEU A 21 8.92 -10.30 34.43
C LEU A 21 8.12 -11.57 34.14
N LYS A 22 7.50 -12.14 35.17
CA LYS A 22 6.46 -13.15 35.08
C LYS A 22 5.10 -12.45 35.04
N LEU A 23 4.73 -11.98 33.84
CA LEU A 23 3.41 -11.40 33.63
C LEU A 23 2.37 -12.53 33.57
N GLU A 24 1.33 -12.43 34.40
CA GLU A 24 0.22 -13.40 34.34
C GLU A 24 -0.48 -13.33 32.96
N LYS A 25 -0.86 -14.50 32.45
CA LYS A 25 -1.64 -14.62 31.21
C LYS A 25 -2.90 -13.76 31.28
N GLY A 26 -3.12 -12.91 30.27
CA GLY A 26 -4.23 -11.96 30.22
C GLY A 26 -3.92 -10.55 30.72
N TRP A 27 -2.78 -10.33 31.39
CA TRP A 27 -2.28 -9.00 31.78
C TRP A 27 -1.05 -8.61 30.96
N CYS A 28 -0.74 -9.41 29.95
CA CYS A 28 0.47 -9.25 29.17
C CYS A 28 0.32 -8.10 28.18
N HIS A 29 1.25 -7.14 28.27
CA HIS A 29 1.43 -6.10 27.26
C HIS A 29 2.11 -6.66 26.00
N PHE A 30 2.73 -7.81 26.12
CA PHE A 30 3.50 -8.51 25.11
C PHE A 30 2.75 -9.74 24.59
N SER A 31 3.00 -10.10 23.33
CA SER A 31 2.36 -11.25 22.67
C SER A 31 2.97 -12.61 23.07
N HIS A 32 4.20 -12.62 23.60
CA HIS A 32 4.91 -13.85 23.97
C HIS A 32 5.06 -14.03 25.48
N GLU A 33 4.78 -15.24 25.96
CA GLU A 33 5.09 -15.66 27.32
C GLU A 33 6.59 -15.97 27.44
N GLY A 34 7.17 -15.84 28.65
CA GLY A 34 8.56 -16.11 28.93
C GLY A 34 9.19 -15.05 29.82
N ILE A 35 10.48 -15.21 30.07
CA ILE A 35 11.21 -14.31 30.94
C ILE A 35 11.62 -13.06 30.17
N LYS A 36 11.09 -11.89 30.54
CA LYS A 36 11.51 -10.62 29.95
C LYS A 36 12.85 -10.17 30.52
N ASP A 37 13.77 -9.75 29.66
CA ASP A 37 14.97 -9.02 30.02
C ASP A 37 15.02 -7.73 29.18
N PHE A 38 15.58 -6.67 29.72
CA PHE A 38 15.57 -5.36 29.08
C PHE A 38 16.86 -4.58 29.41
N LEU A 39 17.18 -3.58 28.58
CA LEU A 39 18.37 -2.76 28.76
C LEU A 39 18.29 -1.96 30.07
N ASP A 40 19.37 -1.98 30.85
CA ASP A 40 19.45 -1.31 32.16
C ASP A 40 20.46 -0.16 32.16
N TYR A 41 21.73 -0.41 31.83
CA TYR A 41 22.72 0.65 31.82
C TYR A 41 23.85 0.44 30.80
N ILE A 42 24.36 1.55 30.27
CA ILE A 42 25.47 1.56 29.32
C ILE A 42 26.78 1.31 30.07
N THR A 43 27.55 0.31 29.62
CA THR A 43 28.89 -0.03 30.18
C THR A 43 30.02 0.53 29.33
N ALA A 44 29.83 0.66 28.04
CA ALA A 44 30.80 1.25 27.12
C ALA A 44 30.10 1.78 25.88
N PHE A 45 30.76 2.70 25.17
CA PHE A 45 30.33 3.15 23.84
C PHE A 45 31.50 3.35 22.90
N GLU A 46 31.22 3.32 21.61
CA GLU A 46 32.17 3.58 20.54
C GLU A 46 31.52 4.44 19.45
N LYS A 47 32.21 5.49 19.03
CA LYS A 47 31.81 6.34 17.92
C LYS A 47 32.05 5.59 16.61
N GLN A 48 31.05 5.55 15.76
CA GLN A 48 31.12 4.99 14.42
C GLN A 48 31.14 6.12 13.37
N PRO A 49 31.59 5.87 12.15
CA PRO A 49 31.60 6.88 11.09
C PRO A 49 30.23 7.50 10.81
N ASP A 50 29.18 6.74 11.00
CA ASP A 50 27.78 7.07 10.70
C ASP A 50 26.86 6.93 11.91
N GLY A 51 27.41 6.73 13.12
CA GLY A 51 26.60 6.50 14.30
C GLY A 51 27.35 6.33 15.60
N VAL A 52 26.79 5.49 16.46
CA VAL A 52 27.34 5.11 17.77
C VAL A 52 26.92 3.70 18.13
N SER A 53 27.82 2.93 18.72
CA SER A 53 27.56 1.60 19.27
C SER A 53 27.70 1.61 20.79
N PHE A 54 26.85 0.85 21.49
CA PHE A 54 26.80 0.74 22.93
C PHE A 54 26.92 -0.71 23.39
N GLU A 55 27.78 -0.99 24.38
CA GLU A 55 27.66 -2.17 25.20
C GLU A 55 26.75 -1.84 26.39
N VAL A 56 25.70 -2.62 26.58
CA VAL A 56 24.67 -2.37 27.60
C VAL A 56 24.52 -3.61 28.47
N ARG A 57 24.40 -3.42 29.78
CA ARG A 57 23.95 -4.46 30.69
C ARG A 57 22.45 -4.47 30.77
N THR A 58 21.89 -5.66 30.73
CA THR A 58 20.46 -5.85 30.94
C THR A 58 20.13 -5.91 32.44
N PHE A 59 18.87 -5.81 32.76
CA PHE A 59 18.35 -5.91 34.13
C PHE A 59 18.76 -7.23 34.79
N ARG A 60 18.78 -8.35 34.07
CA ARG A 60 19.20 -9.66 34.57
C ARG A 60 20.69 -9.91 34.48
N GLY A 61 21.48 -8.91 34.08
CA GLY A 61 22.92 -8.94 34.05
C GLY A 61 23.56 -9.52 32.79
N ALA A 62 22.78 -9.84 31.77
CA ALA A 62 23.31 -10.17 30.46
C ALA A 62 23.96 -8.94 29.80
N LYS A 63 24.65 -9.14 28.68
CA LYS A 63 25.18 -8.07 27.85
C LYS A 63 24.37 -7.99 26.56
N ALA A 64 24.11 -6.79 26.09
CA ALA A 64 23.54 -6.53 24.76
C ALA A 64 24.42 -5.52 24.01
N LEU A 65 24.43 -5.63 22.68
CA LEU A 65 25.00 -4.65 21.77
C LEU A 65 23.87 -3.83 21.19
N VAL A 66 23.99 -2.50 21.21
CA VAL A 66 23.05 -1.58 20.53
C VAL A 66 23.83 -0.77 19.50
N ASN A 67 23.39 -0.80 18.24
CA ASN A 67 23.93 0.00 17.17
C ASN A 67 22.92 1.05 16.71
N ILE A 68 23.37 2.28 16.62
CA ILE A 68 22.59 3.39 16.05
C ILE A 68 23.32 3.88 14.81
N THR A 69 22.65 3.88 13.66
CA THR A 69 23.19 4.37 12.39
C THR A 69 22.30 5.47 11.83
N PHE A 70 22.86 6.66 11.57
CA PHE A 70 22.11 7.74 10.93
C PHE A 70 22.07 7.51 9.41
N VAL A 71 20.87 7.29 8.87
CA VAL A 71 20.65 7.05 7.44
C VAL A 71 20.40 8.33 6.66
N SER A 72 19.98 9.39 7.34
CA SER A 72 19.84 10.74 6.82
C SER A 72 19.91 11.78 7.95
N GLU A 73 19.76 13.08 7.63
CA GLU A 73 19.67 14.16 8.61
C GLU A 73 18.44 14.02 9.55
N THR A 74 17.45 13.22 9.14
CA THR A 74 16.14 13.08 9.82
C THR A 74 15.76 11.62 10.08
N ALA A 75 16.66 10.68 9.82
CA ALA A 75 16.34 9.26 10.01
C ALA A 75 17.52 8.48 10.56
N PHE A 76 17.22 7.48 11.38
CA PHE A 76 18.19 6.55 11.93
C PHE A 76 17.69 5.11 11.93
N ARG A 77 18.63 4.15 11.98
CA ARG A 77 18.41 2.75 12.23
C ARG A 77 18.81 2.42 13.66
N PHE A 78 17.97 1.69 14.36
CA PHE A 78 18.22 1.13 15.69
C PHE A 78 18.32 -0.38 15.58
N GLN A 79 19.39 -0.95 16.15
CA GLN A 79 19.56 -2.40 16.24
C GLN A 79 19.96 -2.79 17.67
N MET A 80 19.33 -3.83 18.20
CA MET A 80 19.67 -4.39 19.51
C MET A 80 19.89 -5.90 19.37
N PHE A 81 21.07 -6.35 19.75
CA PHE A 81 21.49 -7.74 19.70
C PHE A 81 21.67 -8.28 21.12
N PRO A 82 20.79 -9.18 21.60
CA PRO A 82 20.96 -9.87 22.87
C PRO A 82 22.28 -10.65 22.89
N HIS A 83 22.89 -10.76 24.06
CA HIS A 83 24.11 -11.52 24.30
C HIS A 83 25.35 -11.11 23.48
N MET A 84 25.38 -9.89 22.93
CA MET A 84 26.47 -9.35 22.08
C MET A 84 26.68 -10.15 20.77
N ALA A 85 25.76 -11.02 20.40
CA ALA A 85 25.85 -11.79 19.17
C ALA A 85 25.12 -11.06 18.03
N GLU A 86 25.85 -10.69 16.99
CA GLU A 86 25.24 -10.26 15.73
C GLU A 86 24.82 -11.53 14.96
N PRO A 87 23.54 -11.82 14.87
CA PRO A 87 23.04 -12.95 14.09
C PRO A 87 23.20 -12.69 12.59
N ARG A 88 23.06 -13.75 11.78
CA ARG A 88 22.84 -13.56 10.34
C ARG A 88 21.56 -12.74 10.16
N LEU A 89 21.70 -11.50 9.69
CA LEU A 89 20.56 -10.66 9.39
C LEU A 89 19.87 -11.21 8.14
N LEU A 90 18.60 -11.61 8.28
CA LEU A 90 17.76 -12.06 7.17
C LEU A 90 16.87 -10.93 6.64
N ASN A 91 17.13 -9.74 7.11
CA ASN A 91 16.34 -8.53 6.89
C ASN A 91 16.56 -7.96 5.50
N GLN A 92 15.65 -7.05 5.13
CA GLN A 92 15.81 -6.22 3.96
C GLN A 92 17.05 -5.31 4.13
N VAL A 93 18.00 -5.39 3.19
CA VAL A 93 19.12 -4.48 3.12
C VAL A 93 18.71 -3.34 2.21
N PHE A 94 18.69 -2.13 2.76
CA PHE A 94 18.46 -0.91 2.00
C PHE A 94 19.79 -0.22 1.75
N ASP A 95 20.04 0.20 0.52
CA ASP A 95 21.18 1.04 0.19
C ASP A 95 20.86 2.50 0.58
N PHE A 96 21.70 3.08 1.42
CA PHE A 96 21.59 4.48 1.79
C PHE A 96 22.96 5.13 1.84
N SER A 97 23.00 6.43 1.59
CA SER A 97 24.20 7.25 1.80
C SER A 97 24.10 7.86 3.20
N PRO A 98 25.03 7.53 4.14
CA PRO A 98 25.00 8.09 5.47
C PRO A 98 25.00 9.62 5.46
N ALA A 99 24.28 10.23 6.41
CA ALA A 99 24.22 11.68 6.59
C ALA A 99 25.56 12.38 6.94
N GLY A 100 26.65 11.60 7.01
CA GLY A 100 27.94 12.02 7.53
C GLY A 100 28.09 11.67 9.02
N ALA A 101 29.28 11.89 9.57
CA ALA A 101 29.58 11.56 10.94
C ALA A 101 28.74 12.42 11.92
N PRO A 102 27.89 11.80 12.77
CA PRO A 102 27.17 12.54 13.79
C PRO A 102 28.11 13.11 14.84
N VAL A 103 27.74 14.21 15.47
CA VAL A 103 28.45 14.77 16.62
C VAL A 103 28.07 13.98 17.87
N VAL A 104 28.95 13.07 18.31
CA VAL A 104 28.73 12.30 19.54
C VAL A 104 29.45 12.98 20.71
N LYS A 105 28.69 13.27 21.78
CA LYS A 105 29.18 13.87 23.03
C LYS A 105 28.80 13.01 24.23
N GLU A 106 29.72 12.87 25.16
CA GLU A 106 29.48 12.27 26.46
C GLU A 106 29.27 13.38 27.51
N GLU A 107 28.19 13.27 28.26
CA GLU A 107 27.85 14.09 29.39
C GLU A 107 27.80 13.24 30.67
N GLU A 108 27.59 13.84 31.83
CA GLU A 108 27.57 13.10 33.11
C GLU A 108 26.55 11.96 33.13
N LEU A 109 25.28 12.25 32.75
CA LEU A 109 24.15 11.31 32.78
C LEU A 109 23.77 10.77 31.41
N PHE A 110 24.27 11.39 30.34
CA PHE A 110 23.79 11.13 28.97
C PHE A 110 24.94 10.95 27.97
N ILE A 111 24.65 10.24 26.90
CA ILE A 111 25.42 10.29 25.65
C ILE A 111 24.47 10.83 24.59
N THR A 112 24.93 11.81 23.83
CA THR A 112 24.13 12.40 22.75
C THR A 112 24.82 12.15 21.42
N ALA A 113 24.01 11.83 20.39
CA ALA A 113 24.44 11.73 18.99
C ALA A 113 23.55 12.64 18.14
N LYS A 114 24.15 13.56 17.35
CA LYS A 114 23.40 14.63 16.68
C LYS A 114 23.87 14.81 15.24
N THR A 115 22.91 14.87 14.29
CA THR A 115 23.05 15.45 12.94
C THR A 115 22.76 16.96 12.96
N ALA A 116 22.55 17.58 11.79
CA ALA A 116 22.10 18.98 11.73
C ALA A 116 20.72 19.18 12.35
N ARG A 117 19.81 18.22 12.18
CA ARG A 117 18.41 18.33 12.58
C ARG A 117 17.99 17.38 13.72
N LEU A 118 18.45 16.11 13.63
CA LEU A 118 18.08 15.03 14.55
C LEU A 118 19.09 14.93 15.69
N LYS A 119 18.59 14.81 16.93
CA LYS A 119 19.40 14.51 18.11
C LYS A 119 18.82 13.33 18.86
N LEU A 120 19.66 12.33 19.10
CA LEU A 120 19.35 11.19 19.97
C LEU A 120 20.05 11.40 21.31
N CYS A 121 19.32 11.23 22.40
CA CYS A 121 19.84 11.37 23.75
C CYS A 121 19.65 10.05 24.49
N PHE A 122 20.77 9.43 24.88
CA PHE A 122 20.78 8.14 25.58
C PHE A 122 21.14 8.37 27.04
N ARG A 123 20.21 8.07 27.96
CA ARG A 123 20.49 8.07 29.37
C ARG A 123 21.36 6.85 29.71
N LYS A 124 22.44 7.07 30.50
CA LYS A 124 23.39 6.02 30.83
C LYS A 124 22.81 4.99 31.81
N CYS A 125 21.96 5.42 32.76
CA CYS A 125 21.33 4.56 33.76
C CYS A 125 20.13 5.26 34.41
N PRO A 126 18.94 4.63 34.45
CA PRO A 126 18.56 3.48 33.62
C PRO A 126 18.64 3.85 32.12
N TRP A 127 18.76 2.84 31.25
CA TRP A 127 18.71 3.06 29.82
C TRP A 127 17.38 3.77 29.42
N GLU A 128 17.50 4.81 28.59
CA GLU A 128 16.38 5.49 27.94
C GLU A 128 16.87 6.22 26.71
N MET A 129 16.20 6.05 25.58
CA MET A 129 16.43 6.83 24.39
C MET A 129 15.35 7.91 24.24
N THR A 130 15.77 9.16 23.97
CA THR A 130 14.90 10.28 23.60
C THR A 130 15.27 10.75 22.18
N VAL A 131 14.27 11.01 21.36
CA VAL A 131 14.40 11.49 19.98
C VAL A 131 13.93 12.94 19.90
N GLU A 132 14.82 13.84 19.48
CA GLU A 132 14.56 15.27 19.29
C GLU A 132 14.77 15.65 17.82
N LEU A 133 13.83 16.41 17.24
CA LEU A 133 13.93 17.00 15.91
C LEU A 133 13.90 18.51 16.02
N ASP A 134 14.89 19.21 15.41
CA ASP A 134 15.02 20.66 15.42
C ASP A 134 14.96 21.28 16.84
N GLY A 135 15.40 20.51 17.84
CA GLY A 135 15.49 20.92 19.25
C GLY A 135 14.25 20.65 20.10
N GLU A 136 13.22 20.01 19.53
CA GLU A 136 12.02 19.62 20.26
C GLU A 136 11.91 18.10 20.35
N THR A 137 11.48 17.57 21.50
CA THR A 137 11.25 16.14 21.69
C THR A 137 10.07 15.67 20.86
N LEU A 138 10.31 14.65 20.00
CA LEU A 138 9.26 13.98 19.23
C LEU A 138 8.69 12.79 19.99
N THR A 139 9.57 11.93 20.52
CA THR A 139 9.19 10.72 21.24
C THR A 139 10.33 10.25 22.14
N ARG A 140 10.05 9.28 22.98
CA ARG A 140 11.03 8.63 23.88
C ARG A 140 10.59 7.21 24.20
N GLU A 141 11.49 6.40 24.68
CA GLU A 141 11.13 5.12 25.28
C GLU A 141 10.29 5.34 26.55
N GLN A 142 9.38 4.42 26.82
CA GLN A 142 8.62 4.40 28.06
C GLN A 142 9.38 3.58 29.10
N ILE A 143 10.04 4.26 30.03
CA ILE A 143 10.78 3.57 31.07
C ILE A 143 9.87 3.06 32.15
N LYS A 144 8.93 3.87 32.63
CA LYS A 144 8.13 3.52 33.77
C LYS A 144 7.34 4.69 34.34
N ASP A 145 6.13 4.40 34.77
CA ASP A 145 5.43 5.25 35.69
C ASP A 145 5.58 4.70 37.13
N HIS A 146 6.01 5.52 38.07
CA HIS A 146 6.39 5.11 39.43
C HIS A 146 5.25 4.56 40.27
N ASN A 147 4.02 4.92 39.96
CA ASN A 147 2.81 4.57 40.72
C ASN A 147 1.97 3.52 40.01
N VAL A 148 2.53 2.81 39.08
CA VAL A 148 1.79 1.86 38.27
C VAL A 148 1.29 0.70 39.10
N ASP A 149 0.09 0.25 38.81
CA ASP A 149 -0.45 -1.04 39.19
C ASP A 149 0.63 -2.12 39.05
N GLN A 150 0.87 -2.88 40.09
CA GLN A 150 1.93 -3.89 40.12
C GLN A 150 1.75 -4.98 39.07
N LYS A 151 0.57 -5.10 38.46
CA LYS A 151 0.26 -6.08 37.42
C LYS A 151 0.61 -5.63 36.03
N TYR A 152 0.64 -4.30 35.77
CA TYR A 152 1.00 -3.74 34.48
C TYR A 152 2.33 -3.01 34.57
N LYS A 153 3.26 -3.37 33.70
CA LYS A 153 4.58 -2.74 33.65
C LYS A 153 5.01 -2.54 32.21
N ALA A 154 5.30 -1.28 31.89
CA ALA A 154 6.08 -0.97 30.71
C ALA A 154 7.55 -1.21 31.02
N VAL A 155 8.22 -1.94 30.15
CA VAL A 155 9.67 -2.11 30.14
C VAL A 155 10.20 -1.51 28.84
N PRO A 156 11.38 -0.88 28.83
CA PRO A 156 11.94 -0.30 27.62
C PRO A 156 12.28 -1.37 26.59
N VAL A 157 13.25 -1.10 25.73
CA VAL A 157 13.75 -2.05 24.74
C VAL A 157 14.34 -3.29 25.42
N GLY A 158 13.97 -4.47 24.90
CA GLY A 158 14.40 -5.74 25.47
C GLY A 158 14.03 -6.96 24.63
N PHE A 159 14.04 -8.11 25.29
CA PHE A 159 13.75 -9.39 24.63
C PHE A 159 13.14 -10.39 25.62
N THR A 160 12.52 -11.43 25.09
CA THR A 160 11.95 -12.53 25.87
C THR A 160 12.84 -13.77 25.72
N VAL A 161 13.13 -14.40 26.85
CA VAL A 161 13.89 -15.65 26.91
C VAL A 161 12.94 -16.80 27.20
N GLY A 162 12.97 -17.83 26.39
CA GLY A 162 12.24 -19.07 26.61
C GLY A 162 12.83 -19.95 27.74
N ASP A 163 12.13 -21.02 28.06
CA ASP A 163 12.52 -21.94 29.12
C ASP A 163 13.88 -22.67 28.85
N ASP A 164 14.24 -22.77 27.58
CA ASP A 164 15.52 -23.35 27.12
C ASP A 164 16.68 -22.34 27.06
N GLY A 165 16.41 -21.07 27.41
CA GLY A 165 17.39 -19.99 27.38
C GLY A 165 17.54 -19.31 26.00
N THR A 166 16.77 -19.71 24.99
CA THR A 166 16.79 -19.04 23.70
C THR A 166 16.02 -17.72 23.73
N VAL A 167 16.44 -16.75 22.93
CA VAL A 167 15.69 -15.51 22.69
C VAL A 167 14.60 -15.81 21.68
N ILE A 168 13.32 -15.62 22.07
CA ILE A 168 12.16 -15.97 21.26
C ILE A 168 11.51 -14.77 20.58
N ASN A 169 11.71 -13.57 21.09
CA ASN A 169 11.30 -12.31 20.48
C ASN A 169 12.09 -11.12 21.03
N ALA A 170 12.09 -10.03 20.31
CA ALA A 170 12.61 -8.74 20.75
C ALA A 170 11.52 -7.66 20.65
N PHE A 171 11.60 -6.64 21.51
CA PHE A 171 10.57 -5.61 21.61
C PHE A 171 11.12 -4.24 21.96
N GLU A 172 10.31 -3.22 21.66
CA GLU A 172 10.51 -1.82 22.00
C GLU A 172 9.21 -1.24 22.58
N THR A 173 9.28 -0.49 23.68
CA THR A 173 8.15 0.19 24.29
C THR A 173 8.37 1.70 24.30
N MET A 174 7.55 2.41 23.57
CA MET A 174 7.63 3.85 23.39
C MET A 174 6.51 4.57 24.17
N TYR A 175 6.81 5.79 24.61
CA TYR A 175 5.83 6.70 25.20
C TYR A 175 4.79 7.11 24.14
N MET A 176 3.55 7.25 24.56
CA MET A 176 2.43 7.67 23.72
C MET A 176 1.76 8.93 24.28
N TYR A 177 1.75 10.00 23.52
CA TYR A 177 1.05 11.23 23.88
C TYR A 177 -0.48 11.06 23.93
N ALA A 178 -1.16 11.89 24.74
CA ALA A 178 -2.60 11.75 24.98
C ALA A 178 -3.46 11.84 23.72
N ASP A 179 -3.06 12.64 22.75
CA ASP A 179 -3.76 12.85 21.47
C ASP A 179 -3.08 12.21 20.27
N GLU A 180 -2.04 11.40 20.48
CA GLU A 180 -1.29 10.74 19.42
C GLU A 180 -2.14 9.71 18.68
N ALA A 181 -2.07 9.71 17.36
CA ALA A 181 -2.75 8.79 16.46
C ALA A 181 -1.74 8.06 15.57
N PHE A 182 -2.08 6.84 15.16
CA PHE A 182 -1.21 5.96 14.39
C PHE A 182 -1.90 5.47 13.13
N TYR A 183 -1.18 5.45 12.01
CA TYR A 183 -1.72 5.15 10.67
C TYR A 183 -0.78 4.24 9.89
N GLY A 184 -1.28 3.61 8.82
CA GLY A 184 -0.49 2.73 7.97
C GLY A 184 -0.67 1.26 8.30
N PHE A 185 0.43 0.52 8.52
CA PHE A 185 0.51 -0.93 8.69
C PHE A 185 0.11 -1.73 7.43
N GLY A 186 0.32 -1.14 6.25
CA GLY A 186 -0.11 -1.73 4.98
C GLY A 186 -1.63 -1.69 4.82
N GLU A 187 -2.18 -2.65 4.11
CA GLU A 187 -3.60 -2.69 3.74
C GLU A 187 -4.46 -3.29 4.86
N LYS A 188 -4.62 -2.55 5.96
CA LYS A 188 -5.47 -2.94 7.08
C LYS A 188 -6.86 -2.32 6.94
N PHE A 189 -7.90 -3.16 6.89
CA PHE A 189 -9.28 -2.77 6.57
C PHE A 189 -10.11 -2.32 7.78
N ASN A 190 -9.74 -2.74 9.00
CA ASN A 190 -10.58 -2.62 10.20
C ASN A 190 -10.67 -1.21 10.79
N SER A 191 -9.66 -0.36 10.61
CA SER A 191 -9.68 1.05 11.08
C SER A 191 -8.63 1.89 10.36
N PHE A 192 -8.87 3.19 10.27
CA PHE A 192 -7.88 4.15 9.77
C PHE A 192 -6.87 4.50 10.87
N ASN A 193 -7.33 5.03 12.00
CA ASN A 193 -6.49 5.28 13.17
C ASN A 193 -6.36 3.99 14.00
N LYS A 194 -5.13 3.57 14.27
CA LYS A 194 -4.81 2.35 15.01
C LYS A 194 -4.63 2.55 16.51
N ARG A 195 -4.78 3.78 17.05
CA ARG A 195 -4.73 3.99 18.50
C ARG A 195 -5.75 3.10 19.21
N GLY A 196 -5.31 2.42 20.27
CA GLY A 196 -6.13 1.48 21.03
C GLY A 196 -6.35 0.13 20.35
N LYS A 197 -5.54 -0.23 19.35
CA LYS A 197 -5.64 -1.51 18.63
C LYS A 197 -4.41 -2.38 18.85
N PHE A 198 -4.64 -3.69 18.76
CA PHE A 198 -3.58 -4.64 18.42
C PHE A 198 -3.50 -4.74 16.90
N VAL A 199 -2.28 -4.80 16.35
CA VAL A 199 -2.04 -5.01 14.94
C VAL A 199 -0.99 -6.10 14.79
N THR A 200 -1.31 -7.16 14.05
CA THR A 200 -0.36 -8.21 13.68
C THR A 200 -0.04 -8.07 12.19
N VAL A 201 1.24 -8.13 11.84
CA VAL A 201 1.71 -8.19 10.46
C VAL A 201 2.20 -9.59 10.16
N TRP A 202 1.35 -10.33 9.48
CA TRP A 202 1.54 -11.68 8.97
C TRP A 202 0.60 -11.83 7.80
N GLN A 203 1.11 -12.14 6.62
CA GLN A 203 0.28 -12.20 5.42
C GLN A 203 -0.64 -13.42 5.49
N ARG A 204 -1.91 -13.22 5.16
CA ARG A 204 -2.91 -14.29 5.14
C ARG A 204 -3.92 -14.05 4.03
N ASP A 205 -4.42 -15.14 3.45
CA ASP A 205 -5.58 -15.10 2.55
C ASP A 205 -6.83 -14.73 3.38
N ALA A 206 -7.16 -13.46 3.38
CA ALA A 206 -8.24 -12.93 4.19
C ALA A 206 -9.63 -13.37 3.72
N GLN A 207 -9.77 -13.77 2.46
CA GLN A 207 -11.05 -14.04 1.78
C GLN A 207 -12.13 -12.97 2.07
N SER A 208 -11.68 -11.77 2.39
CA SER A 208 -12.48 -10.64 2.87
C SER A 208 -11.62 -9.38 2.90
N THR A 209 -12.28 -8.22 2.94
CA THR A 209 -11.64 -6.90 3.07
C THR A 209 -12.29 -6.08 4.18
N ASN A 210 -12.59 -6.68 5.33
CA ASN A 210 -13.31 -6.02 6.43
C ASN A 210 -12.76 -6.34 7.83
N SER A 211 -11.63 -7.07 7.92
CA SER A 211 -10.99 -7.45 9.19
C SER A 211 -9.57 -6.88 9.31
N ASP A 212 -8.83 -7.29 10.34
CA ASP A 212 -7.41 -7.00 10.51
C ASP A 212 -6.50 -7.98 9.77
N ILE A 213 -7.04 -9.10 9.29
CA ILE A 213 -6.36 -10.03 8.39
C ILE A 213 -6.21 -9.36 7.03
N SER A 214 -5.05 -9.49 6.40
CA SER A 214 -4.72 -8.75 5.19
C SER A 214 -3.74 -9.49 4.32
N TYR A 215 -3.88 -9.34 3.01
CA TYR A 215 -2.96 -9.83 1.98
C TYR A 215 -1.63 -9.04 1.95
N LYS A 216 -1.61 -7.79 2.44
CA LYS A 216 -0.48 -6.85 2.36
C LYS A 216 -0.32 -6.06 3.65
N GLY A 217 -0.10 -6.76 4.77
CA GLY A 217 0.34 -6.11 6.00
C GLY A 217 1.78 -5.61 5.85
N MET A 218 2.11 -4.45 6.43
CA MET A 218 3.46 -3.89 6.42
C MET A 218 3.85 -3.46 7.84
N PRO A 219 5.05 -3.77 8.32
CA PRO A 219 5.49 -3.36 9.65
C PRO A 219 5.97 -1.90 9.66
N TYR A 220 5.22 -1.05 8.97
CA TYR A 220 5.46 0.38 8.86
C TYR A 220 4.24 1.16 9.33
N PHE A 221 4.45 2.11 10.23
CA PHE A 221 3.41 3.03 10.68
C PHE A 221 3.93 4.45 10.81
N MET A 222 3.00 5.38 10.76
CA MET A 222 3.21 6.82 10.92
C MET A 222 2.47 7.30 12.18
N SER A 223 3.14 8.14 12.98
CA SER A 223 2.57 8.82 14.14
C SER A 223 2.22 10.28 13.81
N SER A 224 1.10 10.76 14.35
CA SER A 224 0.74 12.18 14.31
C SER A 224 1.68 13.09 15.11
N ALA A 225 2.60 12.53 15.89
CA ALA A 225 3.64 13.28 16.60
C ALA A 225 4.81 13.71 15.69
N GLY A 226 4.85 13.28 14.42
CA GLY A 226 5.87 13.68 13.46
C GLY A 226 7.03 12.68 13.31
N TYR A 227 6.75 11.40 13.44
CA TYR A 227 7.68 10.31 13.12
C TYR A 227 6.98 9.13 12.49
N SER A 228 7.75 8.25 11.85
CA SER A 228 7.29 6.95 11.39
C SER A 228 8.33 5.88 11.68
N VAL A 229 7.89 4.63 11.79
CA VAL A 229 8.75 3.50 12.10
C VAL A 229 8.55 2.40 11.08
N LEU A 230 9.64 1.81 10.60
CA LEU A 230 9.68 0.58 9.82
C LEU A 230 10.43 -0.48 10.63
N MET A 231 9.72 -1.51 11.11
CA MET A 231 10.38 -2.70 11.64
C MET A 231 11.04 -3.45 10.48
N ASN A 232 12.36 -3.62 10.56
CA ASN A 232 13.15 -4.23 9.48
C ASN A 232 13.26 -5.74 9.67
N THR A 233 12.18 -6.44 9.45
CA THR A 233 12.04 -7.89 9.62
C THR A 233 11.12 -8.49 8.58
N PHE A 234 11.23 -9.79 8.34
CA PHE A 234 10.27 -10.60 7.57
C PHE A 234 9.51 -11.61 8.45
N THR A 235 9.86 -11.71 9.74
CA THR A 235 9.12 -12.54 10.67
C THR A 235 7.81 -11.87 11.10
N ARG A 236 7.02 -12.56 11.90
CA ARG A 236 5.78 -12.02 12.43
C ARG A 236 6.08 -10.85 13.37
N THR A 237 5.32 -9.76 13.23
CA THR A 237 5.41 -8.60 14.11
C THR A 237 4.07 -8.32 14.78
N HIS A 238 4.13 -7.89 16.04
CA HIS A 238 2.97 -7.55 16.85
C HIS A 238 3.12 -6.12 17.37
N PHE A 239 2.06 -5.35 17.23
CA PHE A 239 2.00 -3.97 17.70
C PHE A 239 0.82 -3.81 18.65
N ASN A 240 1.11 -3.38 19.86
CA ASN A 240 0.11 -2.96 20.83
C ASN A 240 0.08 -1.43 20.84
N MET A 241 -0.79 -0.84 20.04
CA MET A 241 -0.84 0.61 19.83
C MET A 241 -1.64 1.33 20.91
N GLY A 242 -1.34 1.02 22.18
CA GLY A 242 -2.09 1.58 23.32
C GLY A 242 -3.40 0.86 23.64
N ALA A 243 -3.56 -0.41 23.22
CA ALA A 243 -4.75 -1.19 23.52
C ALA A 243 -4.81 -1.59 25.00
N THR A 244 -3.65 -1.80 25.64
CA THR A 244 -3.54 -2.14 27.06
C THR A 244 -3.04 -1.00 27.93
N SER A 245 -2.40 0.03 27.33
CA SER A 245 -1.84 1.19 28.03
C SER A 245 -2.30 2.49 27.39
N GLY A 246 -2.74 3.45 28.17
CA GLY A 246 -3.08 4.80 27.68
C GLY A 246 -1.88 5.70 27.44
N VAL A 247 -0.66 5.28 27.86
CA VAL A 247 0.55 6.10 27.88
C VAL A 247 1.74 5.49 27.14
N SER A 248 1.58 4.29 26.58
CA SER A 248 2.64 3.62 25.82
C SER A 248 2.09 2.72 24.73
N TYR A 249 2.92 2.47 23.72
CA TYR A 249 2.71 1.44 22.73
C TYR A 249 3.95 0.54 22.64
N THR A 250 3.76 -0.70 22.18
CA THR A 250 4.84 -1.70 22.08
C THR A 250 4.91 -2.25 20.65
N MET A 251 6.13 -2.42 20.17
CA MET A 251 6.47 -3.09 18.91
C MET A 251 7.26 -4.36 19.24
N GLU A 252 6.86 -5.50 18.67
CA GLU A 252 7.50 -6.79 18.86
C GLU A 252 7.78 -7.48 17.54
N THR A 253 8.90 -8.23 17.46
CA THR A 253 9.24 -9.12 16.35
C THR A 253 9.58 -10.51 16.86
N GLU A 254 9.24 -11.56 16.11
CA GLU A 254 9.67 -12.95 16.41
C GLU A 254 11.13 -13.22 16.01
N ASP A 255 11.87 -12.18 15.59
CA ASP A 255 13.33 -12.27 15.49
C ASP A 255 13.99 -12.30 16.89
N PRO A 256 15.15 -12.96 17.05
CA PRO A 256 15.90 -12.95 18.29
C PRO A 256 16.67 -11.63 18.50
N TYR A 257 16.43 -10.62 17.72
CA TYR A 257 17.04 -9.28 17.77
C TYR A 257 16.02 -8.23 17.34
N LEU A 258 16.27 -6.96 17.66
CA LEU A 258 15.45 -5.84 17.24
C LEU A 258 16.19 -5.04 16.17
N ASP A 259 15.49 -4.71 15.08
CA ASP A 259 16.01 -3.89 14.00
C ASP A 259 14.87 -3.03 13.43
N TYR A 260 15.00 -1.71 13.49
CA TYR A 260 14.03 -0.81 12.91
C TYR A 260 14.66 0.49 12.42
N TYR A 261 13.97 1.13 11.47
CA TYR A 261 14.25 2.51 11.02
C TYR A 261 13.22 3.44 11.62
N MET A 262 13.65 4.62 12.08
CA MET A 262 12.77 5.72 12.47
C MET A 262 13.06 6.93 11.60
N PHE A 263 12.01 7.47 11.00
CA PHE A 263 12.03 8.69 10.19
C PHE A 263 11.33 9.80 10.98
N CYS A 264 11.91 11.00 10.99
CA CYS A 264 11.45 12.12 11.80
C CYS A 264 11.14 13.32 10.91
N ASN A 265 9.87 13.65 10.76
CA ASN A 265 9.41 14.79 9.95
C ASN A 265 8.02 15.24 10.43
N ARG A 266 7.83 16.54 10.66
CA ARG A 266 6.52 17.06 11.08
C ARG A 266 5.49 17.09 9.94
N ASP A 267 5.95 17.16 8.70
CA ASP A 267 5.10 16.99 7.52
C ASP A 267 4.88 15.49 7.25
N PRO A 268 3.65 14.97 7.30
CA PRO A 268 3.38 13.56 7.00
C PRO A 268 3.75 13.16 5.57
N LYS A 269 3.71 14.08 4.60
CA LYS A 269 4.25 13.86 3.24
C LYS A 269 5.76 13.69 3.29
N GLY A 270 6.45 14.43 4.14
CA GLY A 270 7.88 14.27 4.39
C GLY A 270 8.23 12.88 4.93
N LEU A 271 7.43 12.32 5.84
CA LEU A 271 7.63 10.95 6.34
C LEU A 271 7.52 9.90 5.23
N ILE A 272 6.56 10.06 4.31
CA ILE A 272 6.43 9.15 3.15
C ILE A 272 7.62 9.32 2.20
N ARG A 273 8.06 10.55 1.94
CA ARG A 273 9.23 10.82 1.10
C ARG A 273 10.50 10.15 1.65
N ASP A 274 10.73 10.30 2.96
CA ASP A 274 11.88 9.73 3.65
C ASP A 274 11.83 8.20 3.64
N TYR A 275 10.68 7.61 3.97
CA TYR A 275 10.47 6.16 3.91
C TYR A 275 10.65 5.60 2.49
N THR A 276 10.04 6.23 1.48
CA THR A 276 10.13 5.74 0.10
C THR A 276 11.47 6.04 -0.56
N ALA A 277 12.21 7.04 -0.08
CA ALA A 277 13.61 7.25 -0.51
C ALA A 277 14.50 6.07 -0.08
N LEU A 278 14.23 5.47 1.07
CA LEU A 278 14.94 4.29 1.56
C LEU A 278 14.41 2.99 0.91
N SER A 279 13.09 2.78 0.92
CA SER A 279 12.47 1.50 0.52
C SER A 279 12.15 1.38 -0.97
N GLY A 280 12.41 2.44 -1.73
CA GLY A 280 12.15 2.52 -3.18
C GLY A 280 10.82 3.20 -3.51
N ARG A 281 10.72 3.70 -4.73
CA ARG A 281 9.53 4.34 -5.32
C ARG A 281 9.05 3.59 -6.53
N SER A 282 7.76 3.68 -6.81
CA SER A 282 7.16 3.08 -8.01
C SER A 282 7.74 3.65 -9.29
N ALA A 283 7.98 2.79 -10.27
CA ALA A 283 8.13 3.25 -11.65
C ALA A 283 6.77 3.74 -12.20
N MET A 284 6.81 4.62 -13.20
CA MET A 284 5.59 5.05 -13.89
C MET A 284 5.00 3.91 -14.69
N ILE A 285 3.71 3.67 -14.53
CA ILE A 285 2.95 2.63 -15.22
C ILE A 285 2.42 3.14 -16.58
N PRO A 286 2.03 2.26 -17.51
CA PRO A 286 1.47 2.66 -18.79
C PRO A 286 0.19 3.50 -18.65
N LYS A 287 -0.07 4.41 -19.58
CA LYS A 287 -1.29 5.25 -19.59
C LYS A 287 -2.58 4.44 -19.61
N TRP A 288 -2.63 3.38 -20.41
CA TRP A 288 -3.80 2.50 -20.50
C TRP A 288 -4.15 1.81 -19.17
N ALA A 289 -3.19 1.68 -18.25
CA ALA A 289 -3.45 1.10 -16.93
C ALA A 289 -4.39 1.95 -16.07
N PHE A 290 -4.43 3.26 -16.29
CA PHE A 290 -5.36 4.18 -15.64
C PHE A 290 -6.77 4.15 -16.23
N GLY A 291 -6.96 3.52 -17.39
CA GLY A 291 -8.26 3.27 -17.98
C GLY A 291 -9.10 2.27 -17.17
N PHE A 292 -10.18 1.81 -17.75
CA PHE A 292 -11.05 0.82 -17.10
C PHE A 292 -10.70 -0.60 -17.56
N TRP A 293 -10.69 -1.54 -16.60
CA TRP A 293 -10.43 -2.95 -16.85
C TRP A 293 -11.73 -3.75 -16.68
N MET A 294 -12.09 -4.52 -17.69
CA MET A 294 -13.22 -5.44 -17.61
C MET A 294 -12.74 -6.84 -17.29
N SER A 295 -13.36 -7.46 -16.31
CA SER A 295 -12.99 -8.78 -15.85
C SER A 295 -14.17 -9.51 -15.22
N ARG A 296 -14.15 -10.82 -15.32
CA ARG A 296 -14.99 -11.75 -14.59
C ARG A 296 -14.17 -13.02 -14.32
N MET A 297 -14.39 -13.67 -13.22
CA MET A 297 -13.85 -15.01 -12.97
C MET A 297 -14.87 -16.07 -13.42
N SER A 298 -14.79 -16.61 -14.63
CA SER A 298 -13.84 -16.27 -15.69
C SER A 298 -14.56 -16.22 -17.03
N TYR A 299 -13.93 -15.58 -18.03
CA TYR A 299 -14.27 -15.84 -19.44
C TYR A 299 -13.62 -17.18 -19.82
N MET A 300 -14.43 -18.15 -20.25
CA MET A 300 -14.02 -19.56 -20.33
C MET A 300 -13.40 -19.96 -21.66
N CYS A 301 -13.63 -19.18 -22.73
CA CYS A 301 -13.08 -19.45 -24.05
C CYS A 301 -12.96 -18.19 -24.91
N ARG A 302 -12.19 -18.29 -26.01
CA ARG A 302 -11.99 -17.21 -26.97
C ARG A 302 -13.30 -16.63 -27.51
N ALA A 303 -14.26 -17.48 -27.88
CA ALA A 303 -15.54 -17.00 -28.44
C ALA A 303 -16.34 -16.14 -27.46
N GLU A 304 -16.38 -16.53 -26.16
CA GLU A 304 -17.02 -15.74 -25.12
C GLU A 304 -16.29 -14.40 -24.91
N LEU A 305 -14.94 -14.41 -24.89
CA LEU A 305 -14.14 -13.21 -24.78
C LEU A 305 -14.43 -12.21 -25.91
N GLU A 306 -14.46 -12.69 -27.16
CA GLU A 306 -14.74 -11.89 -28.36
C GLU A 306 -16.15 -11.31 -28.30
N GLU A 307 -17.16 -12.10 -27.88
CA GLU A 307 -18.54 -11.62 -27.68
C GLU A 307 -18.61 -10.48 -26.64
N ILE A 308 -17.92 -10.61 -25.52
CA ILE A 308 -17.89 -9.57 -24.48
C ILE A 308 -17.22 -8.29 -25.00
N VAL A 309 -16.14 -8.40 -25.77
CA VAL A 309 -15.45 -7.26 -26.39
C VAL A 309 -16.38 -6.53 -27.36
N GLU A 310 -17.15 -7.24 -28.17
CA GLU A 310 -18.15 -6.64 -29.06
C GLU A 310 -19.25 -5.93 -28.28
N LYS A 311 -19.78 -6.58 -27.23
CA LYS A 311 -20.81 -5.95 -26.36
C LYS A 311 -20.31 -4.69 -25.65
N MET A 312 -19.05 -4.64 -25.24
CA MET A 312 -18.45 -3.43 -24.66
C MET A 312 -18.44 -2.27 -25.67
N ALA A 313 -18.08 -2.54 -26.91
CA ALA A 313 -18.09 -1.55 -27.99
C ALA A 313 -19.52 -1.07 -28.30
N ASP A 314 -20.47 -1.99 -28.44
CA ASP A 314 -21.88 -1.68 -28.71
C ASP A 314 -22.53 -0.88 -27.56
N PHE A 315 -22.15 -1.17 -26.32
CA PHE A 315 -22.60 -0.42 -25.14
C PHE A 315 -22.00 1.00 -25.08
N GLY A 316 -20.92 1.24 -25.83
CA GLY A 316 -20.25 2.55 -25.90
C GLY A 316 -19.44 2.91 -24.64
N MET A 317 -19.06 1.92 -23.83
CA MET A 317 -18.18 2.16 -22.68
C MET A 317 -16.73 2.36 -23.12
N SER A 318 -16.00 3.12 -22.35
CA SER A 318 -14.55 3.23 -22.50
C SER A 318 -13.88 2.12 -21.70
N VAL A 319 -12.91 1.40 -22.32
CA VAL A 319 -12.22 0.24 -21.71
C VAL A 319 -10.86 0.04 -22.35
N ASP A 320 -9.83 -0.30 -21.55
CA ASP A 320 -8.47 -0.51 -22.05
C ASP A 320 -7.96 -1.93 -21.84
N VAL A 321 -8.51 -2.68 -20.87
CA VAL A 321 -8.02 -4.00 -20.52
C VAL A 321 -9.15 -4.99 -20.38
N ILE A 322 -8.94 -6.20 -20.92
CA ILE A 322 -9.74 -7.38 -20.58
C ILE A 322 -8.87 -8.41 -19.88
N HIS A 323 -9.42 -9.07 -18.84
CA HIS A 323 -8.68 -10.03 -18.03
C HIS A 323 -9.28 -11.42 -18.10
N ILE A 324 -8.42 -12.44 -18.12
CA ILE A 324 -8.79 -13.87 -18.13
C ILE A 324 -8.09 -14.57 -16.96
N ASP A 325 -8.86 -15.19 -16.05
CA ASP A 325 -8.32 -16.09 -15.03
C ASP A 325 -8.10 -17.52 -15.58
N ALA A 326 -9.07 -18.08 -16.28
CA ALA A 326 -9.07 -19.49 -16.72
C ALA A 326 -8.43 -19.69 -18.11
N TRP A 327 -7.30 -19.07 -18.41
CA TRP A 327 -6.63 -19.16 -19.72
C TRP A 327 -5.71 -20.37 -19.86
N GLN A 328 -5.22 -20.89 -18.74
CA GLN A 328 -4.35 -22.08 -18.69
C GLN A 328 -5.19 -23.35 -18.72
N PRO A 329 -4.61 -24.52 -19.07
CA PRO A 329 -5.28 -25.80 -18.93
C PRO A 329 -5.88 -25.98 -17.53
N ASN A 330 -7.05 -26.60 -17.45
CA ASN A 330 -7.71 -26.85 -16.17
C ASN A 330 -6.83 -27.71 -15.27
N PHE A 331 -7.03 -27.62 -13.97
CA PHE A 331 -6.30 -28.44 -12.99
C PHE A 331 -6.43 -29.94 -13.29
N GLU A 332 -7.60 -30.39 -13.71
CA GLU A 332 -7.85 -31.81 -14.08
C GLU A 332 -6.93 -32.30 -15.21
N ASP A 333 -6.58 -31.44 -16.16
CA ASP A 333 -5.69 -31.77 -17.28
C ASP A 333 -4.25 -32.07 -16.83
N SER A 334 -3.82 -31.58 -15.68
CA SER A 334 -2.48 -31.86 -15.16
C SER A 334 -2.35 -33.29 -14.54
N PHE A 335 -3.47 -33.99 -14.35
CA PHE A 335 -3.48 -35.35 -13.77
C PHE A 335 -3.62 -36.48 -14.79
N VAL A 336 -3.78 -36.15 -16.08
CA VAL A 336 -3.81 -37.18 -17.15
C VAL A 336 -2.40 -37.48 -17.65
N PRO A 337 -2.11 -38.73 -18.14
CA PRO A 337 -0.75 -39.11 -18.52
C PRO A 337 -0.08 -38.31 -19.62
N SER A 338 -0.86 -37.67 -20.49
CA SER A 338 -0.39 -36.73 -21.55
C SER A 338 -0.65 -35.29 -21.21
N GLY A 339 -0.89 -34.96 -19.92
CA GLY A 339 -1.26 -33.61 -19.48
C GLY A 339 -0.09 -32.63 -19.49
N VAL A 340 -0.42 -31.40 -19.21
CA VAL A 340 0.50 -30.26 -19.29
C VAL A 340 1.57 -30.32 -18.20
N GLU A 341 2.82 -30.28 -18.60
CA GLU A 341 4.00 -30.23 -17.71
C GLU A 341 4.52 -28.81 -17.50
N GLU A 342 4.33 -27.95 -18.50
CA GLU A 342 4.83 -26.57 -18.46
C GLU A 342 3.86 -25.61 -17.76
N LEU A 343 4.40 -24.65 -17.01
CA LEU A 343 3.62 -23.54 -16.44
C LEU A 343 3.39 -22.45 -17.50
N LEU A 344 2.35 -21.65 -17.31
CA LEU A 344 2.05 -20.46 -18.10
C LEU A 344 1.93 -20.73 -19.60
N SER A 345 1.08 -21.70 -19.96
CA SER A 345 0.72 -22.05 -21.34
C SER A 345 -0.77 -21.82 -21.58
N PHE A 346 -1.16 -21.34 -22.76
CA PHE A 346 -2.56 -21.26 -23.14
C PHE A 346 -3.18 -22.67 -23.30
N ASP A 347 -4.42 -22.82 -22.86
CA ASP A 347 -5.26 -23.94 -23.28
C ASP A 347 -5.81 -23.67 -24.69
N GLU A 348 -5.10 -24.16 -25.69
CA GLU A 348 -5.46 -23.90 -27.09
C GLU A 348 -6.79 -24.58 -27.51
N ARG A 349 -7.37 -25.50 -26.70
CA ARG A 349 -8.71 -26.06 -26.95
C ARG A 349 -9.78 -25.00 -26.67
N ARG A 350 -9.58 -24.17 -25.63
CA ARG A 350 -10.49 -23.11 -25.23
C ARG A 350 -10.12 -21.77 -25.86
N PHE A 351 -8.84 -21.52 -26.01
CA PHE A 351 -8.30 -20.31 -26.62
C PHE A 351 -7.43 -20.66 -27.84
N PRO A 352 -8.05 -21.11 -28.95
CA PRO A 352 -7.32 -21.45 -30.18
C PRO A 352 -6.65 -20.22 -30.77
N ASP A 353 -5.46 -20.40 -31.36
CA ASP A 353 -4.64 -19.33 -31.94
C ASP A 353 -4.50 -18.13 -30.96
N PRO A 354 -3.76 -18.30 -29.85
CA PRO A 354 -3.66 -17.23 -28.84
C PRO A 354 -3.02 -15.94 -29.39
N GLN A 355 -2.08 -16.07 -30.34
CA GLN A 355 -1.46 -14.90 -30.95
C GLN A 355 -2.47 -14.09 -31.76
N GLY A 356 -3.27 -14.73 -32.64
CA GLY A 356 -4.31 -14.04 -33.41
C GLY A 356 -5.40 -13.42 -32.50
N MET A 357 -5.72 -14.04 -31.36
CA MET A 357 -6.60 -13.44 -30.36
C MET A 357 -6.01 -12.17 -29.77
N ILE A 358 -4.74 -12.19 -29.36
CA ILE A 358 -4.03 -11.01 -28.79
C ILE A 358 -3.93 -9.89 -29.82
N ASP A 359 -3.62 -10.22 -31.06
CA ASP A 359 -3.52 -9.24 -32.15
C ASP A 359 -4.87 -8.58 -32.43
N SER A 360 -5.96 -9.35 -32.45
CA SER A 360 -7.33 -8.83 -32.61
C SER A 360 -7.74 -7.88 -31.46
N LEU A 361 -7.38 -8.18 -30.21
CA LEU A 361 -7.61 -7.29 -29.07
C LEU A 361 -6.81 -5.99 -29.22
N LYS A 362 -5.56 -6.08 -29.64
CA LYS A 362 -4.67 -4.94 -29.87
C LYS A 362 -5.23 -4.01 -30.97
N GLU A 363 -5.75 -4.56 -32.06
CA GLU A 363 -6.39 -3.79 -33.12
C GLU A 363 -7.62 -3.00 -32.61
N LYS A 364 -8.31 -3.53 -31.60
CA LYS A 364 -9.43 -2.87 -30.91
C LYS A 364 -8.99 -1.94 -29.77
N GLY A 365 -7.69 -1.70 -29.59
CA GLY A 365 -7.13 -0.86 -28.52
C GLY A 365 -7.12 -1.50 -27.13
N ILE A 366 -7.42 -2.80 -27.01
CA ILE A 366 -7.59 -3.51 -25.74
C ILE A 366 -6.34 -4.32 -25.43
N LYS A 367 -5.84 -4.22 -24.19
CA LYS A 367 -4.73 -5.01 -23.65
C LYS A 367 -5.27 -6.25 -22.95
N LEU A 368 -4.52 -7.36 -23.02
CA LEU A 368 -4.85 -8.60 -22.34
C LEU A 368 -4.14 -8.70 -20.99
N SER A 369 -4.89 -9.01 -19.93
CA SER A 369 -4.38 -9.35 -18.61
C SER A 369 -4.59 -10.84 -18.35
N LEU A 370 -3.57 -11.53 -17.79
CA LEU A 370 -3.61 -12.97 -17.52
C LEU A 370 -3.33 -13.26 -16.04
N TRP A 371 -4.12 -14.15 -15.46
CA TRP A 371 -3.98 -14.62 -14.09
C TRP A 371 -2.85 -15.65 -13.94
N MET A 372 -2.18 -15.61 -12.79
CA MET A 372 -1.25 -16.66 -12.34
C MET A 372 -1.17 -16.70 -10.82
N PHE A 373 -0.67 -17.80 -10.28
CA PHE A 373 -0.41 -17.98 -8.86
C PHE A 373 0.93 -18.72 -8.65
N PRO A 374 1.55 -18.63 -7.45
CA PRO A 374 2.91 -19.13 -7.25
C PRO A 374 2.96 -20.59 -6.78
N TYR A 375 1.93 -21.36 -7.05
CA TYR A 375 1.83 -22.75 -6.64
C TYR A 375 1.67 -23.67 -7.85
N VAL A 376 1.93 -24.95 -7.63
CA VAL A 376 1.51 -26.03 -8.52
C VAL A 376 0.54 -26.93 -7.77
N GLN A 377 -0.51 -27.38 -8.46
CA GLN A 377 -1.38 -28.38 -7.88
C GLN A 377 -0.59 -29.69 -7.72
N ALA A 378 -0.61 -30.24 -6.50
CA ALA A 378 0.19 -31.40 -6.16
C ALA A 378 -0.63 -32.71 -6.25
N ILE A 379 -1.73 -32.78 -5.51
CA ILE A 379 -2.53 -33.98 -5.32
C ILE A 379 -4.01 -33.63 -5.43
N ASP A 380 -4.77 -34.42 -6.19
CA ASP A 380 -6.22 -34.27 -6.26
C ASP A 380 -6.96 -35.11 -5.17
N PRO A 381 -8.30 -34.95 -5.03
CA PRO A 381 -9.07 -35.72 -4.04
C PRO A 381 -8.96 -37.24 -4.16
N GLU A 382 -8.68 -37.75 -5.36
CA GLU A 382 -8.48 -39.20 -5.62
C GLU A 382 -7.03 -39.66 -5.33
N GLY A 383 -6.14 -38.73 -4.91
CA GLY A 383 -4.76 -39.06 -4.58
C GLY A 383 -3.81 -39.14 -5.79
N ARG A 384 -4.24 -38.69 -6.98
CA ARG A 384 -3.39 -38.65 -8.16
C ARG A 384 -2.41 -37.49 -8.05
N ILE A 385 -1.20 -37.66 -8.54
CA ILE A 385 -0.12 -36.66 -8.51
C ILE A 385 -0.04 -35.95 -9.87
N SER A 386 -0.04 -34.61 -9.87
CA SER A 386 -0.01 -33.84 -11.11
C SER A 386 1.33 -33.92 -11.84
N ASN A 387 1.31 -33.77 -13.17
CA ASN A 387 2.51 -33.76 -14.00
C ASN A 387 3.38 -32.52 -13.72
N GLN A 388 2.74 -31.34 -13.52
CA GLN A 388 3.46 -30.12 -13.15
C GLN A 388 4.19 -30.29 -11.82
N PHE A 389 3.55 -30.86 -10.81
CA PHE A 389 4.21 -31.11 -9.52
C PHE A 389 5.40 -32.06 -9.68
N ARG A 390 5.27 -33.17 -10.43
CA ARG A 390 6.39 -34.09 -10.69
C ARG A 390 7.55 -33.37 -11.37
N THR A 391 7.26 -32.62 -12.44
CA THR A 391 8.27 -31.89 -13.20
C THR A 391 8.99 -30.84 -12.34
N MET A 392 8.27 -30.07 -11.53
CA MET A 392 8.87 -29.07 -10.64
C MET A 392 9.64 -29.71 -9.48
N SER A 393 9.13 -30.83 -8.93
CA SER A 393 9.79 -31.62 -7.90
C SER A 393 11.12 -32.21 -8.40
N ASP A 394 11.11 -32.86 -9.59
CA ASP A 394 12.30 -33.47 -10.18
C ASP A 394 13.41 -32.45 -10.48
N ARG A 395 13.04 -31.23 -10.78
CA ARG A 395 13.96 -30.09 -10.97
C ARG A 395 14.42 -29.44 -9.65
N GLY A 396 13.84 -29.83 -8.51
CA GLY A 396 14.13 -29.25 -7.20
C GLY A 396 13.66 -27.79 -7.06
N TRP A 397 12.58 -27.41 -7.70
CA TRP A 397 12.04 -26.06 -7.76
C TRP A 397 10.88 -25.78 -6.80
N LEU A 398 10.56 -26.74 -5.95
CA LEU A 398 9.51 -26.60 -4.93
C LEU A 398 10.10 -26.36 -3.56
N VAL A 399 9.43 -25.52 -2.78
CA VAL A 399 9.69 -25.35 -1.35
C VAL A 399 9.54 -26.70 -0.65
N LYS A 400 10.45 -27.01 0.27
CA LYS A 400 10.51 -28.31 0.95
C LYS A 400 9.94 -28.23 2.36
N GLY A 401 9.57 -29.38 2.90
CA GLY A 401 9.34 -29.58 4.33
C GLY A 401 10.63 -29.96 5.06
N PRO A 402 10.58 -30.11 6.40
CA PRO A 402 11.73 -30.53 7.22
C PRO A 402 12.30 -31.89 6.84
N ASP A 403 11.51 -32.74 6.19
CA ASP A 403 11.92 -34.07 5.71
C ASP A 403 12.68 -34.02 4.36
N GLY A 404 12.89 -32.81 3.81
CA GLY A 404 13.56 -32.57 2.53
C GLY A 404 12.73 -32.85 1.28
N LYS A 405 11.45 -33.23 1.44
CA LYS A 405 10.51 -33.44 0.33
C LYS A 405 9.72 -32.16 0.03
N PRO A 406 9.11 -32.01 -1.16
CA PRO A 406 8.23 -30.90 -1.44
C PRO A 406 7.13 -30.76 -0.38
N ARG A 407 6.96 -29.54 0.16
CA ARG A 407 5.95 -29.24 1.17
C ARG A 407 4.59 -29.08 0.50
N VAL A 408 3.70 -30.04 0.71
CA VAL A 408 2.32 -30.01 0.21
C VAL A 408 1.41 -29.47 1.30
N PHE A 409 0.52 -28.52 0.96
CA PHE A 409 -0.40 -27.87 1.89
C PHE A 409 -1.69 -27.43 1.18
N SER A 410 -2.68 -26.96 1.92
CA SER A 410 -3.91 -26.35 1.38
C SER A 410 -3.80 -24.85 1.56
N PRO A 411 -3.87 -24.01 0.50
CA PRO A 411 -3.88 -22.58 0.64
C PRO A 411 -5.26 -22.08 1.08
N GLY A 412 -5.29 -21.12 2.02
CA GLY A 412 -6.52 -20.54 2.56
C GLY A 412 -7.07 -21.27 3.79
N GLU A 413 -7.85 -20.54 4.62
CA GLU A 413 -8.59 -21.10 5.76
C GLU A 413 -9.96 -21.57 5.28
N GLY A 414 -10.17 -22.86 5.25
CA GLY A 414 -11.45 -23.47 4.92
C GLY A 414 -11.34 -24.98 4.73
N ASP A 415 -12.46 -25.64 4.69
CA ASP A 415 -12.57 -27.09 4.44
C ASP A 415 -12.24 -27.39 2.97
N VAL A 416 -11.00 -27.12 2.59
CA VAL A 416 -10.52 -27.30 1.21
C VAL A 416 -9.64 -28.53 1.12
N ASP A 417 -10.16 -29.66 1.59
CA ASP A 417 -9.52 -30.97 1.34
C ASP A 417 -9.33 -31.28 -0.17
N ALA A 418 -9.98 -30.48 -1.03
CA ALA A 418 -9.90 -30.61 -2.47
C ALA A 418 -8.62 -29.99 -3.10
N TRP A 419 -7.96 -29.00 -2.43
CA TRP A 419 -6.83 -28.26 -3.00
C TRP A 419 -5.53 -28.57 -2.26
N LYS A 420 -4.73 -29.48 -2.80
CA LYS A 420 -3.37 -29.74 -2.33
C LYS A 420 -2.37 -29.15 -3.30
N VAL A 421 -1.61 -28.18 -2.85
CA VAL A 421 -0.62 -27.46 -3.66
C VAL A 421 0.78 -27.57 -3.06
N ALA A 422 1.79 -27.24 -3.86
CA ALA A 422 3.15 -27.00 -3.41
C ALA A 422 3.63 -25.66 -3.95
N ALA A 423 4.37 -24.90 -3.12
CA ALA A 423 4.86 -23.58 -3.49
C ALA A 423 6.11 -23.68 -4.36
N LEU A 424 6.19 -22.80 -5.36
CA LEU A 424 7.37 -22.57 -6.18
C LEU A 424 8.44 -21.83 -5.36
N ASP A 425 9.69 -22.28 -5.40
CA ASP A 425 10.77 -21.71 -4.60
C ASP A 425 11.48 -20.56 -5.33
N PHE A 426 11.02 -19.32 -5.16
CA PHE A 426 11.63 -18.14 -5.77
C PHE A 426 12.99 -17.74 -5.18
N THR A 427 13.54 -18.50 -4.23
CA THR A 427 14.95 -18.38 -3.82
C THR A 427 15.86 -19.26 -4.69
N ASN A 428 15.28 -20.20 -5.48
CA ASN A 428 16.00 -21.05 -6.40
C ASN A 428 16.23 -20.35 -7.74
N PRO A 429 17.48 -20.04 -8.13
CA PRO A 429 17.78 -19.32 -9.37
C PRO A 429 17.31 -20.06 -10.63
N GLY A 430 17.32 -21.40 -10.62
CA GLY A 430 16.84 -22.18 -11.78
C GLY A 430 15.34 -22.03 -12.02
N LEU A 431 14.53 -21.92 -10.95
CA LEU A 431 13.11 -21.59 -11.08
C LEU A 431 12.93 -20.14 -11.57
N VAL A 432 13.67 -19.19 -10.99
CA VAL A 432 13.59 -17.77 -11.36
C VAL A 432 13.85 -17.60 -12.86
N ASP A 433 14.91 -18.21 -13.39
CA ASP A 433 15.25 -18.15 -14.82
C ASP A 433 14.14 -18.78 -15.69
N TYR A 434 13.61 -19.91 -15.28
CA TYR A 434 12.50 -20.55 -15.98
C TYR A 434 11.26 -19.64 -16.00
N MET A 435 10.84 -19.12 -14.87
CA MET A 435 9.68 -18.22 -14.78
C MET A 435 9.88 -16.95 -15.61
N LYS A 436 11.06 -16.32 -15.51
CA LYS A 436 11.40 -15.16 -16.35
C LYS A 436 11.29 -15.47 -17.84
N SER A 437 11.75 -16.62 -18.29
CA SER A 437 11.63 -17.02 -19.69
C SER A 437 10.17 -17.16 -20.16
N ARG A 438 9.30 -17.72 -19.31
CA ARG A 438 7.87 -17.89 -19.61
C ARG A 438 7.15 -16.55 -19.69
N ILE A 439 7.39 -15.67 -18.73
CA ILE A 439 6.79 -14.32 -18.68
C ILE A 439 7.23 -13.50 -19.89
N LYS A 440 8.53 -13.46 -20.19
CA LYS A 440 9.04 -12.74 -21.39
C LYS A 440 8.40 -13.20 -22.68
N ARG A 441 8.17 -14.52 -22.83
CA ARG A 441 7.43 -15.05 -23.98
C ARG A 441 6.03 -14.44 -24.09
N LEU A 442 5.25 -14.42 -22.97
CA LEU A 442 3.90 -13.87 -22.96
C LEU A 442 3.90 -12.36 -23.27
N MET A 443 4.84 -11.61 -22.67
CA MET A 443 4.96 -10.17 -22.94
C MET A 443 5.26 -9.89 -24.42
N ARG A 444 6.18 -10.68 -25.06
CA ARG A 444 6.52 -10.57 -26.49
C ARG A 444 5.36 -10.97 -27.41
N MET A 445 4.43 -11.83 -26.96
CA MET A 445 3.19 -12.11 -27.69
C MET A 445 2.21 -10.92 -27.67
N GLY A 446 2.42 -9.92 -26.80
CA GLY A 446 1.55 -8.75 -26.66
C GLY A 446 0.65 -8.74 -25.42
N VAL A 447 0.85 -9.67 -24.47
CA VAL A 447 0.18 -9.61 -23.17
C VAL A 447 0.55 -8.31 -22.47
N GLY A 448 -0.46 -7.59 -21.95
CA GLY A 448 -0.28 -6.31 -21.30
C GLY A 448 0.29 -6.43 -19.89
N VAL A 449 -0.28 -7.34 -19.09
CA VAL A 449 0.02 -7.47 -17.66
C VAL A 449 -0.27 -8.88 -17.14
N MET A 450 0.52 -9.33 -16.13
CA MET A 450 0.21 -10.51 -15.34
C MET A 450 -0.48 -10.11 -14.02
N LYS A 451 -1.60 -10.78 -13.69
CA LYS A 451 -2.22 -10.73 -12.35
C LYS A 451 -1.56 -11.80 -11.49
N THR A 452 -0.77 -11.39 -10.50
CA THR A 452 -0.12 -12.27 -9.54
C THR A 452 -0.97 -12.42 -8.30
N ASP A 453 -1.61 -13.57 -8.19
CA ASP A 453 -2.55 -13.90 -7.12
C ASP A 453 -1.91 -14.81 -6.08
N PHE A 454 -2.50 -14.91 -4.88
CA PHE A 454 -2.01 -15.70 -3.74
C PHE A 454 -0.62 -15.28 -3.24
N SER A 455 0.10 -16.20 -2.60
CA SER A 455 1.43 -16.13 -1.97
C SER A 455 1.43 -15.83 -0.47
N GLU A 456 0.30 -15.72 0.17
CA GLU A 456 0.16 -15.42 1.60
C GLU A 456 0.32 -16.65 2.51
N GLU A 457 -0.04 -17.83 2.01
CA GLU A 457 -0.19 -19.03 2.84
C GLU A 457 0.99 -20.00 2.65
N LEU A 458 2.10 -19.69 3.31
CA LEU A 458 3.26 -20.58 3.37
C LEU A 458 3.38 -21.20 4.77
N PRO A 459 3.47 -22.53 4.91
CA PRO A 459 3.69 -23.17 6.20
C PRO A 459 5.00 -22.73 6.86
N GLU A 460 4.96 -22.46 8.16
CA GLU A 460 6.13 -21.97 8.94
C GLU A 460 7.29 -22.97 8.97
N ASP A 461 6.99 -24.28 8.85
CA ASP A 461 7.97 -25.37 8.80
C ASP A 461 8.57 -25.58 7.39
N SER A 462 8.27 -24.74 6.44
CA SER A 462 8.87 -24.75 5.11
C SER A 462 10.37 -24.51 5.13
N VAL A 463 11.10 -25.09 4.18
CA VAL A 463 12.56 -24.91 4.01
C VAL A 463 12.83 -24.52 2.56
N PHE A 464 13.43 -23.34 2.38
CA PHE A 464 13.75 -22.77 1.07
C PHE A 464 15.13 -23.21 0.57
N PHE A 465 15.39 -23.02 -0.72
CA PHE A 465 16.66 -23.33 -1.36
C PHE A 465 17.84 -22.54 -0.77
N ASP A 466 17.62 -21.27 -0.35
CA ASP A 466 18.61 -20.43 0.30
C ASP A 466 18.87 -20.78 1.78
N GLY A 467 18.16 -21.80 2.29
CA GLY A 467 18.26 -22.31 3.66
C GLY A 467 17.42 -21.55 4.68
N THR A 468 16.62 -20.58 4.26
CA THR A 468 15.68 -19.90 5.16
C THR A 468 14.46 -20.78 5.45
N THR A 469 13.85 -20.57 6.63
CA THR A 469 12.62 -21.26 7.04
C THR A 469 11.36 -20.51 6.55
N GLY A 470 10.21 -21.20 6.65
CA GLY A 470 8.92 -20.57 6.39
C GLY A 470 8.66 -19.39 7.31
N LEU A 471 8.99 -19.48 8.61
CA LEU A 471 8.85 -18.38 9.55
C LEU A 471 9.66 -17.14 9.11
N GLU A 472 10.89 -17.33 8.67
CA GLU A 472 11.81 -16.26 8.22
C GLU A 472 11.43 -15.67 6.86
N SER A 473 10.73 -16.42 6.00
CA SER A 473 10.49 -16.06 4.60
C SER A 473 9.02 -15.85 4.24
N HIS A 474 8.08 -16.11 5.13
CA HIS A 474 6.64 -16.00 4.86
C HIS A 474 6.25 -14.62 4.31
N ASN A 475 6.60 -13.56 5.01
CA ASN A 475 6.32 -12.19 4.57
C ASN A 475 7.23 -11.72 3.41
N LYS A 476 8.36 -12.37 3.19
CA LYS A 476 9.29 -12.10 2.08
C LYS A 476 8.83 -12.74 0.76
N TYR A 477 8.16 -13.87 0.83
CA TYR A 477 7.79 -14.66 -0.33
C TYR A 477 6.95 -13.89 -1.36
N PRO A 478 5.92 -13.09 -0.97
CA PRO A 478 5.20 -12.23 -1.90
C PRO A 478 6.10 -11.28 -2.69
N LEU A 479 7.13 -10.70 -2.04
CA LEU A 479 8.07 -9.80 -2.70
C LEU A 479 8.94 -10.53 -3.72
N LEU A 480 9.43 -11.74 -3.40
CA LEU A 480 10.25 -12.54 -4.30
C LEU A 480 9.46 -12.96 -5.56
N TYR A 481 8.22 -13.35 -5.37
CA TYR A 481 7.29 -13.65 -6.45
C TYR A 481 7.03 -12.44 -7.33
N ALA A 482 6.54 -11.33 -6.74
CA ALA A 482 6.27 -10.09 -7.45
C ALA A 482 7.51 -9.56 -8.19
N LYS A 483 8.67 -9.55 -7.54
CA LYS A 483 9.95 -9.16 -8.14
C LYS A 483 10.25 -9.96 -9.41
N THR A 484 10.19 -11.29 -9.33
CA THR A 484 10.52 -12.16 -10.45
C THR A 484 9.64 -11.89 -11.66
N ILE A 485 8.32 -11.75 -11.44
CA ILE A 485 7.36 -11.54 -12.52
C ILE A 485 7.46 -10.11 -13.09
N TYR A 486 7.60 -9.10 -12.21
CA TYR A 486 7.74 -7.71 -12.64
C TYR A 486 9.04 -7.46 -13.42
N GLU A 487 10.18 -7.95 -12.92
CA GLU A 487 11.47 -7.79 -13.63
C GLU A 487 11.43 -8.44 -15.03
N ALA A 488 10.87 -9.65 -15.13
CA ALA A 488 10.72 -10.31 -16.43
C ALA A 488 9.81 -9.53 -17.39
N SER A 489 8.70 -9.00 -16.86
CA SER A 489 7.78 -8.16 -17.63
C SER A 489 8.47 -6.87 -18.07
N ARG A 490 9.20 -6.21 -17.15
CA ARG A 490 9.94 -4.97 -17.42
C ARG A 490 11.00 -5.17 -18.49
N GLU A 491 11.85 -6.20 -18.34
CA GLU A 491 12.91 -6.50 -19.31
C GLU A 491 12.35 -6.73 -20.74
N ALA A 492 11.22 -7.46 -20.86
CA ALA A 492 10.59 -7.68 -22.16
C ALA A 492 9.89 -6.43 -22.72
N LYS A 493 9.24 -5.64 -21.85
CA LYS A 493 8.55 -4.40 -22.27
C LYS A 493 9.51 -3.30 -22.66
N GLU A 494 10.66 -3.16 -21.95
CA GLU A 494 11.74 -2.23 -22.31
C GLU A 494 12.33 -2.54 -23.70
N GLU A 495 12.50 -3.83 -24.05
CA GLU A 495 12.91 -4.25 -25.41
C GLU A 495 11.91 -3.78 -26.49
N MET A 496 10.63 -3.59 -26.12
CA MET A 496 9.56 -3.14 -27.02
C MET A 496 9.32 -1.63 -26.97
N GLY A 497 10.04 -0.89 -26.10
CA GLY A 497 9.83 0.53 -25.86
C GLY A 497 8.56 0.84 -25.05
N GLU A 498 8.03 -0.13 -24.31
CA GLU A 498 6.81 -0.03 -23.50
C GLU A 498 7.14 0.00 -22.00
N LYS A 499 6.24 0.61 -21.19
CA LYS A 499 6.30 0.54 -19.72
C LYS A 499 5.72 -0.79 -19.23
N ALA A 500 6.26 -1.28 -18.11
CA ALA A 500 5.79 -2.50 -17.48
C ALA A 500 4.77 -2.22 -16.36
N LEU A 501 3.97 -3.23 -16.07
CA LEU A 501 2.97 -3.25 -15.01
C LEU A 501 2.86 -4.68 -14.47
N LEU A 502 2.63 -4.80 -13.15
CA LEU A 502 2.18 -5.98 -12.46
C LEU A 502 0.79 -5.70 -11.85
N TRP A 503 -0.03 -6.71 -11.63
CA TRP A 503 -1.28 -6.61 -10.87
C TRP A 503 -1.23 -7.60 -9.72
N GLY A 504 -0.70 -7.16 -8.57
CA GLY A 504 -0.35 -8.02 -7.44
C GLY A 504 -1.39 -8.01 -6.32
N ARG A 505 -1.75 -9.20 -5.75
CA ARG A 505 -2.61 -9.34 -4.58
C ARG A 505 -1.81 -9.13 -3.31
N SER A 506 -0.84 -9.96 -3.10
CA SER A 506 -0.05 -10.03 -1.88
C SER A 506 1.15 -9.10 -1.93
N GLY A 507 1.66 -8.71 -0.78
CA GLY A 507 2.79 -7.80 -0.70
C GLY A 507 3.31 -7.58 0.72
N TYR A 508 4.38 -6.81 0.82
CA TYR A 508 5.04 -6.41 2.07
C TYR A 508 5.70 -5.04 1.89
N ALA A 509 6.42 -4.52 2.90
CA ALA A 509 7.20 -3.29 2.75
C ALA A 509 8.18 -3.41 1.57
N GLY A 510 8.09 -2.49 0.60
CA GLY A 510 8.83 -2.55 -0.67
C GLY A 510 7.99 -2.95 -1.88
N SER A 511 6.71 -3.33 -1.70
CA SER A 511 5.83 -3.71 -2.82
C SER A 511 5.59 -2.59 -3.84
N GLN A 512 5.76 -1.33 -3.44
CA GLN A 512 5.68 -0.18 -4.35
C GLN A 512 6.68 -0.25 -5.51
N ASN A 513 7.76 -1.02 -5.37
CA ASN A 513 8.74 -1.23 -6.45
C ASN A 513 8.20 -2.11 -7.59
N TYR A 514 7.07 -2.79 -7.37
CA TYR A 514 6.45 -3.72 -8.32
C TYR A 514 4.99 -3.32 -8.55
N PRO A 515 4.76 -2.13 -9.17
CA PRO A 515 3.40 -1.60 -9.34
C PRO A 515 2.61 -2.44 -10.34
N ALA A 516 1.29 -2.70 -10.14
CA ALA A 516 0.40 -2.15 -9.15
C ALA A 516 -0.23 -3.24 -8.26
N ASN A 517 -1.18 -2.84 -7.40
CA ASN A 517 -1.80 -3.77 -6.45
C ASN A 517 -3.33 -3.60 -6.40
N TRP A 518 -4.05 -4.68 -5.98
CA TRP A 518 -5.47 -4.60 -5.65
C TRP A 518 -5.77 -5.15 -4.26
N ALA A 519 -6.94 -4.81 -3.73
CA ALA A 519 -7.35 -5.13 -2.36
C ALA A 519 -7.59 -6.64 -2.09
N GLY A 520 -7.49 -7.51 -3.09
CA GLY A 520 -7.88 -8.91 -2.96
C GLY A 520 -9.39 -9.12 -3.04
N ASP A 521 -9.88 -10.21 -2.47
CA ASP A 521 -11.24 -10.71 -2.62
C ASP A 521 -12.22 -9.96 -1.71
N SER A 522 -12.93 -9.00 -2.25
CA SER A 522 -13.88 -8.16 -1.52
C SER A 522 -15.33 -8.65 -1.64
N SER A 523 -16.16 -8.35 -0.64
CA SER A 523 -17.60 -8.51 -0.74
C SER A 523 -18.25 -7.34 -1.48
N ALA A 524 -19.34 -7.60 -2.19
CA ALA A 524 -20.15 -6.57 -2.86
C ALA A 524 -20.93 -5.66 -1.91
N SER A 525 -21.02 -5.98 -0.62
CA SER A 525 -21.86 -5.25 0.33
C SER A 525 -21.41 -3.79 0.52
N LYS A 526 -22.36 -2.88 0.72
CA LYS A 526 -22.09 -1.45 0.96
C LYS A 526 -21.20 -1.21 2.20
N ASN A 527 -21.32 -2.04 3.24
CA ASN A 527 -20.49 -1.95 4.42
C ASN A 527 -19.01 -2.26 4.13
N ASN A 528 -18.76 -3.19 3.21
CA ASN A 528 -17.41 -3.54 2.80
C ASN A 528 -16.74 -2.42 2.00
N LEU A 529 -17.50 -1.60 1.29
CA LEU A 529 -16.97 -0.49 0.49
C LEU A 529 -16.24 0.55 1.36
N HIS A 530 -16.73 0.84 2.57
CA HIS A 530 -16.02 1.71 3.53
C HIS A 530 -14.73 1.06 4.03
N SER A 531 -14.73 -0.24 4.30
CA SER A 531 -13.52 -0.97 4.70
C SER A 531 -12.46 -0.97 3.59
N LEU A 532 -12.88 -1.13 2.33
CA LEU A 532 -12.00 -1.00 1.16
C LEU A 532 -11.34 0.38 1.10
N LEU A 533 -12.11 1.46 1.28
CA LEU A 533 -11.53 2.80 1.34
C LEU A 533 -10.52 2.92 2.48
N THR A 534 -10.84 2.40 3.66
CA THR A 534 -9.94 2.39 4.82
C THR A 534 -8.62 1.66 4.49
N GLY A 535 -8.70 0.49 3.85
CA GLY A 535 -7.52 -0.26 3.38
C GLY A 535 -6.69 0.52 2.38
N GLY A 536 -7.33 1.15 1.39
CA GLY A 536 -6.67 1.97 0.37
C GLY A 536 -5.96 3.20 0.95
N LEU A 537 -6.55 3.86 1.97
CA LEU A 537 -5.91 4.97 2.67
C LEU A 537 -4.69 4.50 3.49
N ASN A 538 -4.80 3.38 4.20
CA ASN A 538 -3.72 2.82 5.02
C ASN A 538 -2.54 2.36 4.15
N ILE A 539 -2.80 1.68 3.03
CA ILE A 539 -1.73 1.21 2.16
C ILE A 539 -1.05 2.36 1.41
N GLY A 540 -1.80 3.40 1.06
CA GLY A 540 -1.25 4.63 0.50
C GLY A 540 -0.26 5.30 1.45
N LEU A 541 -0.59 5.41 2.75
CA LEU A 541 0.31 5.90 3.80
C LEU A 541 1.51 4.97 4.01
N SER A 542 1.44 3.72 3.58
CA SER A 542 2.55 2.75 3.62
C SER A 542 3.36 2.67 2.31
N GLY A 543 3.23 3.68 1.42
CA GLY A 543 4.06 3.87 0.23
C GLY A 543 3.52 3.26 -1.06
N VAL A 544 2.44 2.48 -1.05
CA VAL A 544 1.83 1.89 -2.25
C VAL A 544 0.73 2.80 -2.78
N SER A 545 0.94 3.35 -3.97
CA SER A 545 0.06 4.35 -4.57
C SER A 545 -0.83 3.82 -5.70
N PHE A 546 -0.28 3.00 -6.60
CA PHE A 546 -1.03 2.43 -7.72
C PHE A 546 -1.87 1.25 -7.22
N TRP A 547 -3.04 1.58 -6.72
CA TRP A 547 -3.95 0.67 -6.03
C TRP A 547 -5.36 0.74 -6.60
N GLY A 548 -6.08 -0.37 -6.54
CA GLY A 548 -7.49 -0.49 -6.89
C GLY A 548 -8.16 -1.63 -6.11
N PHE A 549 -9.40 -1.93 -6.45
CA PHE A 549 -10.15 -3.03 -5.86
C PHE A 549 -11.14 -3.61 -6.87
N ASP A 550 -11.77 -4.74 -6.56
CA ASP A 550 -12.75 -5.39 -7.40
C ASP A 550 -14.08 -4.64 -7.38
N ILE A 551 -14.31 -3.81 -8.40
CA ILE A 551 -15.56 -3.05 -8.57
C ILE A 551 -16.72 -4.01 -8.75
N GLY A 552 -17.76 -3.83 -7.93
CA GLY A 552 -18.91 -4.71 -7.83
C GLY A 552 -18.69 -5.88 -6.85
N GLY A 553 -17.51 -5.96 -6.22
CA GLY A 553 -17.14 -7.00 -5.27
C GLY A 553 -16.83 -8.34 -5.93
N PHE A 554 -15.80 -9.04 -5.45
CA PHE A 554 -15.45 -10.39 -5.90
C PHE A 554 -16.54 -11.40 -5.48
N TYR A 555 -16.91 -11.37 -4.18
CA TYR A 555 -17.96 -12.21 -3.64
C TYR A 555 -19.30 -11.49 -3.57
N ASN A 556 -20.36 -12.17 -4.01
CA ASN A 556 -21.73 -11.80 -3.67
C ASN A 556 -22.59 -13.06 -3.57
N CYS A 557 -23.18 -13.28 -2.39
CA CYS A 557 -24.03 -14.44 -2.11
C CYS A 557 -25.33 -13.98 -1.45
N ASP A 558 -26.40 -14.69 -1.74
CA ASP A 558 -27.64 -14.60 -0.96
C ASP A 558 -27.54 -15.32 0.41
N TYR A 559 -28.59 -15.30 1.18
CA TYR A 559 -28.65 -15.95 2.51
C TYR A 559 -28.55 -17.48 2.46
N SER A 560 -28.70 -18.10 1.28
CA SER A 560 -28.49 -19.53 1.08
C SER A 560 -27.04 -19.88 0.73
N GLY A 561 -26.18 -18.87 0.52
CA GLY A 561 -24.82 -19.02 0.04
C GLY A 561 -24.71 -19.16 -1.49
N GLN A 562 -25.82 -19.01 -2.23
CA GLN A 562 -25.79 -19.02 -3.69
C GLN A 562 -25.20 -17.72 -4.22
N ARG A 563 -24.33 -17.82 -5.25
CA ARG A 563 -23.77 -16.66 -5.94
C ARG A 563 -24.85 -15.92 -6.71
N VAL A 564 -24.97 -14.62 -6.46
CA VAL A 564 -25.93 -13.73 -7.10
C VAL A 564 -25.24 -12.47 -7.62
N ILE A 565 -25.89 -11.80 -8.58
CA ILE A 565 -25.44 -10.48 -9.05
C ILE A 565 -25.71 -9.46 -7.93
N PRO A 566 -24.80 -8.51 -7.64
CA PRO A 566 -25.05 -7.42 -6.70
C PRO A 566 -26.30 -6.60 -7.07
N GLU A 567 -26.96 -6.02 -6.07
CA GLU A 567 -28.04 -5.08 -6.32
C GLU A 567 -27.52 -3.82 -7.03
N ASP A 568 -28.39 -3.15 -7.77
CA ASP A 568 -28.03 -1.96 -8.55
C ASP A 568 -27.31 -0.89 -7.72
N GLU A 569 -27.81 -0.60 -6.50
CA GLU A 569 -27.19 0.42 -5.65
C GLU A 569 -25.80 -0.01 -5.16
N GLU A 570 -25.61 -1.27 -4.78
CA GLU A 570 -24.31 -1.80 -4.39
C GLU A 570 -23.31 -1.70 -5.55
N TYR A 571 -23.73 -2.13 -6.73
CA TYR A 571 -22.92 -2.04 -7.93
C TYR A 571 -22.52 -0.60 -8.26
N ILE A 572 -23.49 0.33 -8.30
CA ILE A 572 -23.22 1.73 -8.68
C ILE A 572 -22.31 2.41 -7.67
N ARG A 573 -22.53 2.23 -6.34
CA ARG A 573 -21.65 2.81 -5.31
C ARG A 573 -20.22 2.28 -5.42
N SER A 574 -20.07 1.00 -5.71
CA SER A 574 -18.77 0.39 -5.99
C SER A 574 -18.12 0.95 -7.26
N VAL A 575 -18.89 1.12 -8.35
CA VAL A 575 -18.44 1.76 -9.60
C VAL A 575 -17.99 3.20 -9.35
N GLN A 576 -18.76 3.98 -8.59
CA GLN A 576 -18.44 5.37 -8.25
C GLN A 576 -17.08 5.49 -7.56
N MET A 577 -16.85 4.73 -6.49
CA MET A 577 -15.59 4.76 -5.76
C MET A 577 -14.44 4.18 -6.61
N GLY A 578 -14.68 3.08 -7.33
CA GLY A 578 -13.64 2.42 -8.12
C GLY A 578 -13.19 3.22 -9.33
N LEU A 579 -14.09 3.95 -9.99
CA LEU A 579 -13.73 4.84 -11.11
C LEU A 579 -13.07 6.15 -10.64
N MET A 580 -13.11 6.46 -9.34
CA MET A 580 -12.38 7.56 -8.71
C MET A 580 -11.18 7.07 -7.90
N SER A 581 -10.84 5.78 -7.96
CA SER A 581 -9.59 5.21 -7.42
C SER A 581 -8.43 5.34 -8.41
N PRO A 582 -7.17 5.20 -7.98
CA PRO A 582 -6.02 5.24 -8.88
C PRO A 582 -6.15 4.28 -10.06
N LEU A 583 -6.52 3.03 -9.80
CA LEU A 583 -6.77 2.00 -10.82
C LEU A 583 -8.20 1.48 -10.71
N SER A 584 -8.78 1.04 -11.83
CA SER A 584 -10.20 0.71 -11.92
C SER A 584 -10.42 -0.60 -12.67
N ARG A 585 -10.80 -1.64 -11.92
CA ARG A 585 -11.10 -2.97 -12.48
C ARG A 585 -12.42 -3.50 -11.94
N SER A 586 -13.34 -3.86 -12.84
CA SER A 586 -14.52 -4.64 -12.48
C SER A 586 -14.18 -6.12 -12.46
N HIS A 587 -14.55 -6.84 -11.38
CA HIS A 587 -14.27 -8.27 -11.24
C HIS A 587 -15.25 -8.93 -10.28
N GLY A 588 -15.68 -10.16 -10.58
CA GLY A 588 -16.60 -10.92 -9.75
C GLY A 588 -16.51 -12.41 -9.98
N GLN A 589 -16.65 -13.19 -8.90
CA GLN A 589 -16.62 -14.65 -8.95
C GLN A 589 -17.96 -15.20 -9.45
N SER A 590 -17.90 -15.95 -10.54
CA SER A 590 -19.02 -16.74 -11.09
C SER A 590 -20.29 -15.96 -11.49
N THR A 591 -20.33 -14.65 -11.27
CA THR A 591 -21.44 -13.77 -11.66
C THR A 591 -20.93 -12.54 -12.41
N PRO A 592 -21.67 -12.07 -13.43
CA PRO A 592 -21.23 -10.94 -14.25
C PRO A 592 -21.16 -9.63 -13.45
N ARG A 593 -20.21 -8.78 -13.85
CA ARG A 593 -20.06 -7.38 -13.41
C ARG A 593 -20.17 -6.41 -14.59
N GLU A 594 -20.51 -6.92 -15.76
CA GLU A 594 -20.69 -6.16 -16.97
C GLU A 594 -21.93 -5.25 -16.81
N PRO A 595 -21.87 -3.95 -17.20
CA PRO A 595 -22.91 -2.99 -16.87
C PRO A 595 -24.28 -3.29 -17.50
N TRP A 596 -24.31 -3.98 -18.62
CA TRP A 596 -25.58 -4.30 -19.33
C TRP A 596 -26.45 -5.37 -18.65
N VAL A 597 -25.97 -6.03 -17.58
CA VAL A 597 -26.79 -6.98 -16.81
C VAL A 597 -27.62 -6.31 -15.71
N TYR A 598 -27.37 -5.03 -15.45
CA TYR A 598 -28.06 -4.22 -14.45
C TYR A 598 -29.20 -3.41 -15.06
N SER A 599 -29.98 -2.71 -14.23
CA SER A 599 -31.07 -1.86 -14.71
C SER A 599 -30.57 -0.71 -15.60
N GLU A 600 -31.48 -0.13 -16.37
CA GLU A 600 -31.19 1.03 -17.23
C GLU A 600 -30.63 2.22 -16.42
N THR A 601 -31.12 2.42 -15.19
CA THR A 601 -30.60 3.44 -14.26
C THR A 601 -29.13 3.17 -13.91
N ALA A 602 -28.79 1.93 -13.58
CA ALA A 602 -27.42 1.55 -13.29
C ALA A 602 -26.50 1.67 -14.50
N GLN A 603 -26.97 1.29 -15.67
CA GLN A 603 -26.24 1.44 -16.94
C GLN A 603 -25.90 2.90 -17.24
N LYS A 604 -26.87 3.82 -17.10
CA LYS A 604 -26.66 5.25 -17.32
C LYS A 604 -25.69 5.86 -16.31
N ALA A 605 -25.82 5.48 -15.02
CA ALA A 605 -24.91 5.91 -13.97
C ALA A 605 -23.48 5.42 -14.24
N PHE A 606 -23.31 4.16 -14.64
CA PHE A 606 -22.00 3.62 -15.03
C PHE A 606 -21.39 4.43 -16.18
N LEU A 607 -22.11 4.63 -17.27
CA LEU A 607 -21.59 5.36 -18.44
C LEU A 607 -21.20 6.81 -18.08
N LYS A 608 -22.02 7.52 -17.28
CA LYS A 608 -21.70 8.88 -16.82
C LYS A 608 -20.32 8.93 -16.14
N ILE A 609 -20.07 8.03 -15.18
CA ILE A 609 -18.85 8.03 -14.39
C ILE A 609 -17.67 7.44 -15.18
N ASN A 610 -17.89 6.42 -16.01
CA ASN A 610 -16.89 5.87 -16.91
C ASN A 610 -16.35 6.96 -17.87
N LYS A 611 -17.24 7.73 -18.50
CA LYS A 611 -16.84 8.84 -19.35
C LYS A 611 -16.13 9.96 -18.58
N LEU A 612 -16.58 10.27 -17.35
CA LEU A 612 -15.90 11.24 -16.50
C LEU A 612 -14.47 10.80 -16.20
N ARG A 613 -14.25 9.54 -15.80
CA ARG A 613 -12.89 9.00 -15.55
C ARG A 613 -11.98 9.19 -16.76
N TYR A 614 -12.47 8.82 -17.97
CA TYR A 614 -11.65 8.93 -19.19
C TYR A 614 -11.30 10.37 -19.54
N ARG A 615 -12.21 11.30 -19.28
CA ARG A 615 -11.88 12.73 -19.40
C ARG A 615 -10.83 13.18 -18.38
N MET A 616 -10.82 12.60 -17.17
CA MET A 616 -9.87 12.94 -16.10
C MET A 616 -8.50 12.26 -16.24
N LEU A 617 -8.27 11.41 -17.25
CA LEU A 617 -7.02 10.67 -17.38
C LEU A 617 -5.76 11.56 -17.42
N PRO A 618 -5.74 12.75 -18.05
CA PRO A 618 -4.59 13.65 -17.95
C PRO A 618 -4.25 14.08 -16.53
N TYR A 619 -5.27 14.31 -15.69
CA TYR A 619 -5.10 14.61 -14.27
C TYR A 619 -4.56 13.42 -13.48
N LEU A 620 -5.15 12.23 -13.68
CA LEU A 620 -4.73 11.00 -13.01
C LEU A 620 -3.29 10.64 -13.37
N TYR A 621 -2.93 10.76 -14.64
CA TYR A 621 -1.58 10.47 -15.12
C TYR A 621 -0.54 11.45 -14.57
N SER A 622 -0.85 12.74 -14.58
CA SER A 622 0.00 13.79 -13.99
C SER A 622 0.19 13.56 -12.47
N THR A 623 -0.87 13.15 -11.76
CA THR A 623 -0.79 12.79 -10.34
C THR A 623 0.07 11.52 -10.13
N GLY A 624 0.02 10.56 -11.06
CA GLY A 624 0.91 9.39 -11.06
C GLY A 624 2.38 9.77 -11.14
N TRP A 625 2.76 10.78 -11.92
CA TRP A 625 4.11 11.30 -11.97
C TRP A 625 4.58 11.94 -10.65
N GLU A 626 3.68 12.62 -9.93
CA GLU A 626 3.99 13.12 -8.58
C GLU A 626 4.31 11.95 -7.63
N THR A 627 3.54 10.86 -7.69
CA THR A 627 3.82 9.63 -6.94
C THR A 627 5.20 9.06 -7.22
N VAL A 628 5.58 8.95 -8.50
CA VAL A 628 6.89 8.41 -8.91
C VAL A 628 8.04 9.27 -8.39
N ARG A 629 7.88 10.59 -8.41
CA ARG A 629 8.91 11.54 -7.97
C ARG A 629 9.02 11.64 -6.46
N GLU A 630 7.87 11.69 -5.77
CA GLU A 630 7.77 12.07 -4.36
C GLU A 630 7.42 10.89 -3.44
N GLY A 631 6.93 9.77 -3.97
CA GLY A 631 6.37 8.66 -3.20
C GLY A 631 4.98 8.94 -2.60
N ILE A 632 4.42 10.14 -2.80
CA ILE A 632 3.14 10.55 -2.23
C ILE A 632 2.00 9.82 -2.96
N PRO A 633 1.04 9.21 -2.24
CA PRO A 633 -0.02 8.43 -2.88
C PRO A 633 -0.96 9.31 -3.71
N MET A 634 -1.56 8.72 -4.76
CA MET A 634 -2.61 9.36 -5.54
C MET A 634 -3.89 9.53 -4.73
N MET A 635 -4.28 8.49 -3.98
CA MET A 635 -5.43 8.53 -3.06
C MET A 635 -4.94 8.91 -1.67
N ARG A 636 -5.20 10.15 -1.25
CA ARG A 636 -4.61 10.78 -0.05
C ARG A 636 -5.65 10.89 1.05
N SER A 637 -5.31 10.42 2.24
CA SER A 637 -6.13 10.69 3.42
C SER A 637 -6.23 12.20 3.66
N MET A 638 -7.32 12.63 4.27
CA MET A 638 -7.51 14.05 4.61
C MET A 638 -6.38 14.56 5.52
N LEU A 639 -5.88 13.72 6.44
CA LEU A 639 -4.73 14.01 7.29
C LEU A 639 -3.47 14.35 6.47
N LEU A 640 -3.22 13.66 5.36
CA LEU A 640 -2.02 13.87 4.55
C LEU A 640 -2.01 15.23 3.85
N GLU A 641 -3.19 15.75 3.49
CA GLU A 641 -3.34 17.04 2.83
C GLU A 641 -3.58 18.20 3.81
N TYR A 642 -4.13 17.93 4.99
CA TYR A 642 -4.50 18.93 5.99
C TYR A 642 -4.06 18.47 7.40
N PRO A 643 -2.73 18.32 7.63
CA PRO A 643 -2.21 17.73 8.88
C PRO A 643 -2.50 18.60 10.12
N ASP A 644 -2.61 19.93 9.94
CA ASP A 644 -2.86 20.87 11.03
C ASP A 644 -4.35 20.98 11.41
N ASP A 645 -5.25 20.41 10.61
CA ASP A 645 -6.68 20.39 10.93
C ASP A 645 -7.03 19.12 11.76
N PRO A 646 -7.34 19.27 13.05
CA PRO A 646 -7.62 18.12 13.91
C PRO A 646 -8.85 17.29 13.48
N ASN A 647 -9.78 17.86 12.70
CA ASN A 647 -10.94 17.12 12.17
C ASN A 647 -10.52 16.03 11.20
N THR A 648 -9.40 16.19 10.49
CA THR A 648 -8.93 15.27 9.45
C THR A 648 -8.35 13.97 9.99
N ARG A 649 -7.93 13.95 11.25
CA ARG A 649 -7.22 12.82 11.89
C ARG A 649 -7.96 11.48 11.86
N ASN A 650 -9.29 11.50 11.86
CA ASN A 650 -10.11 10.29 11.90
C ASN A 650 -11.06 10.14 10.69
N ILE A 651 -10.93 10.97 9.67
CA ILE A 651 -11.77 10.89 8.47
C ILE A 651 -11.29 9.71 7.60
N SER A 652 -12.15 8.70 7.46
CA SER A 652 -11.96 7.53 6.59
C SER A 652 -13.08 7.35 5.57
N THR A 653 -13.94 8.38 5.40
CA THR A 653 -15.11 8.31 4.51
C THR A 653 -14.96 9.16 3.24
N GLN A 654 -13.84 9.84 3.09
CA GLN A 654 -13.49 10.69 1.96
C GLN A 654 -11.97 10.80 1.83
N TYR A 655 -11.50 11.27 0.69
CA TYR A 655 -10.07 11.40 0.39
C TYR A 655 -9.83 12.50 -0.65
N MET A 656 -8.59 12.94 -0.76
CA MET A 656 -8.13 13.72 -1.91
C MET A 656 -7.57 12.78 -2.98
N LEU A 657 -8.06 12.88 -4.19
CA LEU A 657 -7.46 12.26 -5.38
C LEU A 657 -6.49 13.27 -5.98
N GLY A 658 -5.19 13.04 -5.83
CA GLY A 658 -4.18 14.08 -6.03
C GLY A 658 -4.33 15.24 -5.04
N GLY A 659 -3.78 16.41 -5.39
CA GLY A 659 -3.85 17.61 -4.54
C GLY A 659 -5.09 18.48 -4.76
N SER A 660 -5.85 18.25 -5.83
CA SER A 660 -6.89 19.20 -6.30
C SER A 660 -8.32 18.72 -6.06
N LEU A 661 -8.58 17.41 -6.03
CA LEU A 661 -9.93 16.85 -6.06
C LEU A 661 -10.29 16.09 -4.79
N LEU A 662 -11.27 16.56 -4.03
CA LEU A 662 -11.87 15.82 -2.93
C LEU A 662 -12.95 14.88 -3.48
N VAL A 663 -12.87 13.62 -3.10
CA VAL A 663 -13.81 12.55 -3.44
C VAL A 663 -14.48 12.06 -2.18
N ALA A 664 -15.81 12.06 -2.15
CA ALA A 664 -16.59 11.62 -0.99
C ALA A 664 -17.59 10.50 -1.39
N PRO A 665 -17.13 9.22 -1.44
CA PRO A 665 -18.00 8.11 -1.80
C PRO A 665 -19.20 7.97 -0.87
N VAL A 666 -20.33 7.55 -1.42
CA VAL A 666 -21.57 7.34 -0.65
C VAL A 666 -21.60 5.90 -0.16
N PHE A 667 -21.69 5.72 1.17
CA PHE A 667 -21.81 4.43 1.84
C PHE A 667 -23.24 4.19 2.37
N ASP A 668 -23.41 3.22 3.26
CA ASP A 668 -24.73 2.80 3.79
C ASP A 668 -25.27 3.68 4.93
N GLN A 669 -24.57 4.73 5.35
CA GLN A 669 -25.03 5.61 6.43
C GLN A 669 -26.35 6.33 6.06
N PRO A 670 -27.24 6.61 7.06
CA PRO A 670 -28.54 7.27 6.79
C PRO A 670 -28.39 8.66 6.15
N LYS A 671 -27.36 9.40 6.53
CA LYS A 671 -27.02 10.72 5.98
C LYS A 671 -25.59 10.72 5.47
N HIS A 672 -25.37 11.30 4.33
CA HIS A 672 -24.01 11.45 3.77
C HIS A 672 -23.43 12.80 4.20
N HIS A 673 -22.48 12.74 5.14
CA HIS A 673 -21.76 13.92 5.63
C HIS A 673 -20.40 13.99 4.97
N VAL A 674 -20.02 15.18 4.49
CA VAL A 674 -18.71 15.47 3.88
C VAL A 674 -18.08 16.61 4.66
N TYR A 675 -16.83 16.49 5.04
CA TYR A 675 -16.03 17.53 5.63
C TYR A 675 -15.29 18.28 4.53
N LEU A 676 -15.53 19.55 4.42
CA LEU A 676 -14.77 20.46 3.56
C LEU A 676 -13.76 21.21 4.42
N PRO A 677 -12.43 20.95 4.29
CA PRO A 677 -11.39 21.70 4.98
C PRO A 677 -11.43 23.20 4.64
N GLU A 678 -10.63 24.00 5.35
CA GLU A 678 -10.52 25.45 5.10
C GLU A 678 -10.24 25.75 3.62
N GLY A 679 -10.83 26.83 3.11
CA GLY A 679 -10.79 27.27 1.72
C GLY A 679 -12.17 27.26 1.07
N SER A 680 -12.21 27.42 -0.23
CA SER A 680 -13.43 27.48 -1.04
C SER A 680 -13.44 26.32 -2.04
N TRP A 681 -14.54 25.61 -2.10
CA TRP A 681 -14.71 24.38 -2.88
C TRP A 681 -15.76 24.53 -3.97
N ILE A 682 -15.50 23.97 -5.14
CA ILE A 682 -16.53 23.89 -6.20
C ILE A 682 -17.09 22.47 -6.24
N ASP A 683 -18.38 22.33 -6.01
CA ASP A 683 -19.09 21.09 -6.30
C ASP A 683 -19.16 20.90 -7.82
N LEU A 684 -18.49 19.88 -8.32
CA LEU A 684 -18.38 19.65 -9.78
C LEU A 684 -19.69 19.19 -10.43
N GLU A 685 -20.65 18.67 -9.67
CA GLU A 685 -21.95 18.28 -10.19
C GLU A 685 -22.85 19.52 -10.40
N THR A 686 -22.86 20.47 -9.48
CA THR A 686 -23.76 21.62 -9.50
C THR A 686 -23.08 22.92 -9.95
N GLY A 687 -21.75 22.98 -9.94
CA GLY A 687 -20.97 24.22 -10.13
C GLY A 687 -21.04 25.18 -8.97
N ALA A 688 -21.67 24.81 -7.86
CA ALA A 688 -21.83 25.68 -6.69
C ALA A 688 -20.51 25.84 -5.92
N ARG A 689 -20.23 27.09 -5.52
CA ARG A 689 -19.13 27.42 -4.61
C ARG A 689 -19.57 27.25 -3.17
N ILE A 690 -18.79 26.51 -2.38
CA ILE A 690 -19.09 26.18 -0.98
C ILE A 690 -17.87 26.58 -0.12
N ASP A 691 -18.10 27.37 0.94
CA ASP A 691 -17.04 27.67 1.91
C ASP A 691 -16.75 26.46 2.78
N GLY A 692 -15.46 26.19 3.00
CA GLY A 692 -14.96 25.10 3.81
C GLY A 692 -14.98 25.36 5.32
N ASN A 693 -14.10 24.62 6.04
CA ASN A 693 -14.01 24.56 7.50
C ASN A 693 -15.33 24.10 8.15
N ARG A 694 -16.03 23.16 7.51
CA ARG A 694 -17.33 22.67 8.02
C ARG A 694 -17.73 21.32 7.45
N TRP A 695 -18.60 20.64 8.17
CA TRP A 695 -19.35 19.48 7.68
C TRP A 695 -20.59 19.96 6.90
N ILE A 696 -20.83 19.33 5.76
CA ILE A 696 -22.05 19.50 4.98
C ILE A 696 -22.80 18.16 4.89
N THR A 697 -24.12 18.20 4.68
CA THR A 697 -24.91 17.02 4.32
C THR A 697 -25.16 17.06 2.81
N TYR A 698 -24.69 16.04 2.11
CA TYR A 698 -24.81 15.95 0.66
C TYR A 698 -25.95 15.01 0.25
N PRO A 699 -26.71 15.30 -0.82
CA PRO A 699 -27.74 14.40 -1.30
C PRO A 699 -27.18 13.06 -1.79
N LYS A 700 -27.86 11.95 -1.46
CA LYS A 700 -27.48 10.60 -1.91
C LYS A 700 -28.14 10.25 -3.26
N GLN A 701 -27.88 11.01 -4.30
CA GLN A 701 -28.34 10.66 -5.65
C GLN A 701 -27.60 9.45 -6.18
N ILE A 702 -28.29 8.54 -6.87
CA ILE A 702 -27.74 7.26 -7.28
C ILE A 702 -26.67 7.40 -8.39
N ASP A 703 -26.81 8.39 -9.25
CA ASP A 703 -25.95 8.66 -10.40
C ASP A 703 -24.85 9.71 -10.11
N VAL A 704 -24.71 10.15 -8.84
CA VAL A 704 -23.74 11.17 -8.43
C VAL A 704 -22.79 10.62 -7.41
N ILE A 705 -21.50 10.83 -7.65
CA ILE A 705 -20.45 10.79 -6.64
C ILE A 705 -20.04 12.22 -6.30
N PRO A 706 -20.09 12.66 -5.02
CA PRO A 706 -19.69 14.00 -4.64
C PRO A 706 -18.21 14.24 -4.93
N LEU A 707 -17.92 15.24 -5.76
CA LEU A 707 -16.59 15.66 -6.16
C LEU A 707 -16.45 17.17 -5.95
N PHE A 708 -15.42 17.58 -5.22
CA PHE A 708 -15.18 18.99 -4.92
C PHE A 708 -13.79 19.43 -5.37
N LEU A 709 -13.73 20.44 -6.24
CA LEU A 709 -12.48 21.05 -6.68
C LEU A 709 -11.99 22.06 -5.66
N ARG A 710 -10.77 21.85 -5.17
CA ARG A 710 -10.11 22.70 -4.18
C ARG A 710 -9.88 24.11 -4.70
N GLU A 711 -9.89 25.10 -3.81
CA GLU A 711 -9.49 26.50 -4.07
C GLU A 711 -8.06 26.57 -4.61
N ASN A 712 -7.84 27.47 -5.55
CA ASN A 712 -6.54 27.73 -6.19
C ASN A 712 -5.91 26.43 -6.74
N SER A 713 -6.71 25.67 -7.49
CA SER A 713 -6.28 24.42 -8.11
C SER A 713 -6.92 24.17 -9.47
N MET A 714 -6.35 23.24 -10.22
CA MET A 714 -6.89 22.82 -11.53
C MET A 714 -6.93 21.31 -11.68
N ILE A 715 -7.79 20.85 -12.59
CA ILE A 715 -7.78 19.51 -13.17
C ILE A 715 -7.68 19.61 -14.70
N PRO A 716 -6.61 19.11 -15.32
CA PRO A 716 -6.56 18.94 -16.76
C PRO A 716 -7.43 17.75 -17.18
N MET A 717 -8.28 17.95 -18.16
CA MET A 717 -9.24 16.97 -18.67
C MET A 717 -9.20 16.88 -20.19
N LEU A 718 -9.54 15.72 -20.73
CA LEU A 718 -9.92 15.62 -22.14
C LEU A 718 -11.31 16.25 -22.35
N LYS A 719 -11.53 16.91 -23.49
CA LYS A 719 -12.84 17.48 -23.84
C LYS A 719 -13.91 16.39 -23.96
N GLU A 720 -13.53 15.27 -24.56
CA GLU A 720 -14.39 14.11 -24.75
C GLU A 720 -13.70 12.84 -24.23
N ALA A 721 -14.49 11.85 -23.82
CA ALA A 721 -13.98 10.58 -23.37
C ALA A 721 -13.70 9.66 -24.59
N PRO A 722 -12.45 9.24 -24.83
CA PRO A 722 -12.15 8.26 -25.86
C PRO A 722 -12.65 6.87 -25.44
N LEU A 723 -12.75 5.93 -26.40
CA LEU A 723 -13.14 4.54 -26.12
C LEU A 723 -11.99 3.75 -25.48
N HIS A 724 -10.76 4.09 -25.82
CA HIS A 724 -9.53 3.53 -25.27
C HIS A 724 -8.41 4.57 -25.30
N ILE A 725 -7.35 4.35 -24.56
CA ILE A 725 -6.20 5.25 -24.45
C ILE A 725 -5.06 4.80 -25.36
N GLU A 726 -4.60 5.71 -26.18
CA GLU A 726 -3.38 5.53 -26.98
C GLU A 726 -2.14 5.87 -26.15
N ASP A 727 -1.04 5.17 -26.36
CA ASP A 727 0.26 5.43 -25.73
C ASP A 727 0.98 6.63 -26.38
N LYS A 728 0.30 7.79 -26.37
CA LYS A 728 0.84 9.08 -26.80
C LYS A 728 0.50 10.17 -25.80
N ASN A 729 1.16 11.30 -25.89
CA ASN A 729 0.86 12.45 -25.02
C ASN A 729 -0.58 12.93 -25.26
N PHE A 730 -1.20 13.40 -24.19
CA PHE A 730 -2.54 13.98 -24.26
C PHE A 730 -2.48 15.32 -25.02
N GLU A 731 -3.47 15.56 -25.81
CA GLU A 731 -3.61 16.78 -26.63
C GLU A 731 -5.01 17.39 -26.40
N ASP A 732 -5.17 18.66 -26.77
CA ASP A 732 -6.47 19.34 -26.79
C ASP A 732 -7.20 19.35 -25.44
N LEU A 733 -6.47 19.75 -24.37
CA LEU A 733 -6.97 19.70 -23.01
C LEU A 733 -7.94 20.84 -22.67
N GLU A 734 -8.93 20.56 -21.82
CA GLU A 734 -9.73 21.50 -21.05
C GLU A 734 -9.12 21.60 -19.64
N LEU A 735 -8.73 22.81 -19.18
CA LEU A 735 -8.39 23.05 -17.77
C LEU A 735 -9.63 23.50 -17.00
N VAL A 736 -10.02 22.69 -16.00
CA VAL A 736 -11.08 23.07 -15.05
C VAL A 736 -10.41 23.66 -13.81
N VAL A 737 -10.64 24.97 -13.58
CA VAL A 737 -9.89 25.79 -12.62
C VAL A 737 -10.81 26.37 -11.57
N ASN A 738 -10.44 26.28 -10.30
CA ASN A 738 -11.05 27.03 -9.20
C ASN A 738 -10.05 28.06 -8.70
N ILE A 739 -10.27 29.34 -8.99
CA ILE A 739 -9.37 30.45 -8.65
C ILE A 739 -10.02 31.44 -7.69
N LYS A 740 -9.29 31.80 -6.64
CA LYS A 740 -9.66 32.86 -5.71
C LYS A 740 -8.74 34.08 -5.87
N ASP A 741 -7.45 33.85 -5.86
CA ASP A 741 -6.44 34.91 -5.91
C ASP A 741 -5.23 34.54 -6.77
N HIS A 742 -4.43 33.55 -6.36
CA HIS A 742 -3.22 33.11 -7.04
C HIS A 742 -3.04 31.59 -6.98
N MET A 743 -2.61 30.99 -8.07
CA MET A 743 -2.19 29.60 -8.09
C MET A 743 -1.06 29.35 -9.09
N GLU A 744 -0.24 28.35 -8.75
CA GLU A 744 0.70 27.70 -9.64
C GLU A 744 0.58 26.19 -9.49
N GLN A 745 0.43 25.45 -10.58
CA GLN A 745 0.32 23.99 -10.56
C GLN A 745 1.04 23.39 -11.76
N ALA A 746 1.83 22.33 -11.49
CA ALA A 746 2.51 21.58 -12.54
C ALA A 746 1.55 20.62 -13.26
N TYR A 747 1.85 20.35 -14.50
CA TYR A 747 1.28 19.29 -15.34
C TYR A 747 2.43 18.41 -15.82
N CYS A 748 2.23 17.10 -15.74
CA CYS A 748 3.22 16.12 -16.21
C CYS A 748 2.55 15.10 -17.13
N ASP A 749 3.17 14.90 -18.28
CA ASP A 749 2.89 13.82 -19.22
C ASP A 749 4.25 13.25 -19.67
N ASP A 750 4.29 12.15 -20.42
CA ASP A 750 5.55 11.51 -20.81
C ASP A 750 6.48 12.48 -21.54
N GLY A 751 7.57 12.88 -20.86
CA GLY A 751 8.54 13.85 -21.39
C GLY A 751 8.06 15.29 -21.50
N VAL A 752 6.83 15.60 -21.08
CA VAL A 752 6.27 16.95 -21.02
C VAL A 752 6.14 17.40 -19.58
N GLU A 753 6.69 18.54 -19.24
CA GLU A 753 6.54 19.21 -17.94
C GLU A 753 6.04 20.62 -18.19
N GLY A 754 4.76 20.84 -17.89
CA GLY A 754 4.12 22.14 -18.07
C GLY A 754 3.79 22.81 -16.76
N ILE A 755 3.61 24.11 -16.80
CA ILE A 755 3.20 24.92 -15.64
C ILE A 755 1.98 25.76 -16.03
N PHE A 756 0.98 25.74 -15.16
CA PHE A 756 -0.16 26.66 -15.23
C PHE A 756 -0.12 27.61 -14.04
N ARG A 757 -0.25 28.91 -14.31
CA ARG A 757 -0.42 29.95 -13.32
C ARG A 757 -1.70 30.72 -13.59
N ALA A 758 -2.39 31.13 -12.54
CA ALA A 758 -3.52 32.03 -12.63
C ALA A 758 -3.43 33.08 -11.50
N ASP A 759 -3.65 34.34 -11.86
CA ASP A 759 -3.76 35.45 -10.95
C ASP A 759 -5.05 36.21 -11.19
N LEU A 760 -5.87 36.32 -10.13
CA LEU A 760 -7.11 37.12 -10.16
C LEU A 760 -6.96 38.35 -9.23
N ARG A 761 -6.90 39.54 -9.83
CA ARG A 761 -6.80 40.80 -9.10
C ARG A 761 -7.61 41.91 -9.80
N ASP A 762 -8.31 42.69 -9.06
CA ASP A 762 -9.06 43.87 -9.57
C ASP A 762 -9.95 43.55 -10.77
N SER A 763 -10.66 42.41 -10.74
CA SER A 763 -11.52 41.90 -11.83
C SER A 763 -10.75 41.50 -13.11
N ILE A 764 -9.42 41.43 -13.06
CA ILE A 764 -8.56 40.97 -14.16
C ILE A 764 -8.02 39.59 -13.84
N LEU A 765 -8.24 38.62 -14.77
CA LEU A 765 -7.72 37.29 -14.66
C LEU A 765 -6.58 37.09 -15.67
N ASN A 766 -5.37 36.88 -15.14
CA ASN A 766 -4.20 36.56 -15.93
C ASN A 766 -3.90 35.08 -15.85
N LEU A 767 -3.83 34.42 -16.99
CA LEU A 767 -3.49 33.01 -17.13
C LEU A 767 -2.15 32.87 -17.84
N THR A 768 -1.23 32.14 -17.24
CA THR A 768 0.02 31.75 -17.91
C THR A 768 0.02 30.26 -18.11
N VAL A 769 0.19 29.84 -19.36
CA VAL A 769 0.26 28.43 -19.77
C VAL A 769 1.59 28.20 -20.44
N GLN A 770 2.37 27.32 -19.87
CA GLN A 770 3.66 26.92 -20.40
C GLN A 770 3.66 25.39 -20.59
N ASP A 771 3.94 24.96 -21.81
CA ASP A 771 4.12 23.53 -22.21
C ASP A 771 2.94 22.61 -21.82
N ILE A 772 1.71 23.14 -21.76
CA ILE A 772 0.45 22.37 -21.58
C ILE A 772 -0.37 22.51 -22.87
N PRO A 773 -0.82 21.43 -23.51
CA PRO A 773 -1.59 21.49 -24.76
C PRO A 773 -3.07 21.84 -24.53
N VAL A 774 -3.33 23.04 -23.99
CA VAL A 774 -4.65 23.55 -23.63
C VAL A 774 -5.29 24.23 -24.81
N SER A 775 -6.57 23.94 -25.02
CA SER A 775 -7.41 24.61 -26.01
C SER A 775 -8.70 25.20 -25.42
N ARG A 776 -8.98 24.94 -24.15
CA ARG A 776 -10.17 25.42 -23.46
C ARG A 776 -9.94 25.58 -21.96
N PHE A 777 -10.56 26.61 -21.38
CA PHE A 777 -10.62 26.81 -19.92
C PHE A 777 -12.06 26.84 -19.46
N ARG A 778 -12.33 26.18 -18.35
CA ARG A 778 -13.54 26.30 -17.54
C ARG A 778 -13.14 26.82 -16.17
N ILE A 779 -13.48 28.05 -15.86
CA ILE A 779 -12.93 28.76 -14.70
C ILE A 779 -14.04 29.16 -13.75
N TYR A 780 -13.95 28.69 -12.52
CA TYR A 780 -14.76 29.12 -11.38
C TYR A 780 -13.98 30.19 -10.62
N ALA A 781 -14.23 31.45 -10.92
CA ALA A 781 -13.59 32.59 -10.25
C ALA A 781 -14.34 32.96 -8.95
N ALA A 782 -13.62 33.38 -7.92
CA ALA A 782 -14.21 33.82 -6.64
C ALA A 782 -14.74 35.26 -6.67
N GLY A 783 -14.84 35.92 -7.84
CA GLY A 783 -15.34 37.29 -7.99
C GLY A 783 -15.75 37.58 -9.42
N VAL A 784 -16.14 38.81 -9.68
CA VAL A 784 -16.45 39.30 -11.03
C VAL A 784 -15.16 39.37 -11.84
N VAL A 785 -15.16 38.81 -13.06
CA VAL A 785 -14.07 38.96 -14.02
C VAL A 785 -14.54 39.83 -15.16
N GLU A 786 -13.82 40.91 -15.41
CA GLU A 786 -14.11 41.88 -16.48
C GLU A 786 -13.16 41.69 -17.67
N GLN A 787 -11.95 41.20 -17.43
CA GLN A 787 -10.93 40.98 -18.45
C GLN A 787 -10.17 39.69 -18.17
N VAL A 788 -9.84 38.99 -19.27
CA VAL A 788 -9.01 37.77 -19.23
C VAL A 788 -7.83 37.97 -20.19
N PHE A 789 -6.63 37.60 -19.69
CA PHE A 789 -5.44 37.51 -20.50
C PHE A 789 -4.85 36.10 -20.45
N ILE A 790 -4.41 35.61 -21.60
CA ILE A 790 -3.64 34.34 -21.70
C ILE A 790 -2.26 34.68 -22.28
N ASN A 791 -1.20 34.37 -21.53
CA ASN A 791 0.17 34.71 -21.91
C ASN A 791 0.27 36.17 -22.41
N ASP A 792 -0.22 37.13 -21.60
CA ASP A 792 -0.28 38.56 -21.83
C ASP A 792 -1.14 39.02 -23.05
N THR A 793 -1.88 38.10 -23.68
CA THR A 793 -2.77 38.42 -24.78
C THR A 793 -4.23 38.42 -24.31
N ALA A 794 -4.96 39.50 -24.57
CA ALA A 794 -6.38 39.61 -24.22
C ALA A 794 -7.20 38.49 -24.91
N ALA A 795 -7.99 37.77 -24.12
CA ALA A 795 -8.83 36.66 -24.55
C ALA A 795 -10.32 37.00 -24.38
N ALA A 796 -11.12 36.60 -25.35
CA ALA A 796 -12.57 36.68 -25.21
C ALA A 796 -13.07 35.53 -24.33
N PHE A 797 -14.10 35.77 -23.54
CA PHE A 797 -14.73 34.76 -22.71
C PHE A 797 -16.25 34.89 -22.71
N THR A 798 -16.90 33.81 -22.33
CA THR A 798 -18.34 33.75 -22.08
C THR A 798 -18.58 33.29 -20.64
N THR A 799 -19.69 33.77 -20.06
CA THR A 799 -20.10 33.33 -18.70
C THR A 799 -21.32 32.40 -18.85
N ASP A 800 -21.22 31.21 -18.29
CA ASP A 800 -22.32 30.25 -18.24
C ASP A 800 -22.60 29.89 -16.77
N GLY A 801 -23.62 30.52 -16.20
CA GLY A 801 -23.99 30.31 -14.79
C GLY A 801 -22.85 30.61 -13.81
N SER A 802 -22.21 29.57 -13.30
CA SER A 802 -21.21 29.64 -12.23
C SER A 802 -19.76 29.68 -12.72
N PHE A 803 -19.48 29.56 -14.01
CA PHE A 803 -18.13 29.53 -14.56
C PHE A 803 -17.94 30.37 -15.82
N LEU A 804 -16.68 30.67 -16.11
CA LEU A 804 -16.25 31.32 -17.36
C LEU A 804 -15.69 30.23 -18.30
N THR A 805 -15.99 30.40 -19.60
CA THR A 805 -15.34 29.62 -20.68
C THR A 805 -14.46 30.57 -21.48
N VAL A 806 -13.18 30.20 -21.61
CA VAL A 806 -12.18 30.93 -22.40
C VAL A 806 -11.63 30.02 -23.47
#